data_7504077c712dc9c55435253b74e68c05
#
_entry.id   7504077c712dc9c55435253b74e68c05
#
_cell.length_a   1.000
_cell.length_b   1.000
_cell.length_c   1.000
_cell.angle_alpha   90.00
_cell.angle_beta   90.00
_cell.angle_gamma   90.00
#
_symmetry.space_group_name_H-M   'P 1'
#
loop_
_entity.id
_entity.type
_entity.pdbx_description
1 polymer ?
#
loop_
_entity_poly.entity_id
_entity_poly.type
_entity_poly.pdbx_seq_one_letter_code
_entity_poly.pdbx_strand_id
1 'polypeptide(L)'
;MNLKERIKDRILVLDGGMGTMIQQYGLEEKHFRGERFAKVGNMLKGNNDLLNITRPDVIKDIHRKYLKAGADIITTNTFSSQRISQADYTLEPYSAEMALKGAQIARQCADEFSTPDHPRFVCGSVGPTNKTCSMSPDVNDPAARDMTYDVLFDAYLEQMEALIEGGVDAILMETIFDTLNAKVAMDAALVAMKNRGVELPLMLSVTISDLAGRTLSGQTLEAFLASVSEYPVFSVGLNCSFGAPQMMPFLRDLASKAPYYISCYPNAGLPNSLGQYDETADTMAPQIAEIVDEGLVNIIGGCCGTTEEFIARYPNIVKGKKPHVPVKKPSTMWLSGLDLLDVTPDVRFVNVGERCNVAGSRKFLRLINEHQYAEALTIARKQVEDGALVIDVNMDDGLLNAKEEMVTFLNLLASEPDIARVPVMIDSSDWDVVLAGLKCLQGKCIVNSISLKAGEEQFKSHARDVKRFGAAVVVMCFDEEGQATTYDRKTAIAQRAYNILTQEVGINPLDIIFDPNVLAVATGMEEHDSYGLEFIRATGWIKRNLPGAHVSGGISNLSFSFRGNNYIREAMHAVFLYHAIQQGMDFGIVNPASKVTYGEIPEDQLKVIEDVILYRDKNASERLIELAEKIKDQAAATGGSNSKSAATAYPEWRNDTVEKRLQYALKKGIGDYIEADINEALTSYPHAVDIIEGPLMAGMNEVGELFGCGKMFLPQVVKTARIMKQAVAVLQPYIEADKTEGSSAGKVVMATVKGDVHDIGKNIVDVVLSCNNYEVYDLGVMVPADQIVKKAIDVKADIVGLSGLITPSLQEMVNVATEMQRAGLTIPLFVGGATTSEMHAALKIAPAYDGPVIWTKDAAQVPLAAARILKKEAREQEKRRLDERYAQLRAQYAEKQQLLSLDEARNKKLDLWGDKKQA
;
A
#
# COMPACT_ATOMS: atom_id res chain seq x y z
N MET A 1 27.80 -23.07 -12.14
CA MET A 1 26.32 -23.00 -12.30
C MET A 1 25.84 -21.89 -11.38
N ASN A 2 25.16 -20.88 -11.94
CA ASN A 2 24.67 -19.74 -11.18
C ASN A 2 23.21 -19.94 -10.71
N LEU A 3 22.69 -19.03 -9.88
CA LEU A 3 21.33 -19.11 -9.33
C LEU A 3 20.28 -19.15 -10.45
N LYS A 4 20.44 -18.33 -11.52
CA LYS A 4 19.50 -18.26 -12.67
C LYS A 4 19.40 -19.58 -13.44
N GLU A 5 20.43 -20.41 -13.39
CA GLU A 5 20.42 -21.74 -14.02
C GLU A 5 19.84 -22.79 -13.06
N ARG A 6 20.25 -22.76 -11.79
CA ARG A 6 19.89 -23.81 -10.83
C ARG A 6 18.39 -23.86 -10.49
N ILE A 7 17.73 -22.70 -10.45
CA ILE A 7 16.29 -22.59 -10.15
C ILE A 7 15.39 -23.26 -11.20
N LYS A 8 15.91 -23.45 -12.42
CA LYS A 8 15.15 -24.11 -13.51
C LYS A 8 15.07 -25.62 -13.31
N ASP A 9 16.06 -26.18 -12.66
CA ASP A 9 16.24 -27.63 -12.58
C ASP A 9 15.58 -28.24 -11.34
N ARG A 10 15.52 -27.45 -10.24
CA ARG A 10 15.00 -27.96 -8.97
C ARG A 10 14.49 -26.81 -8.09
N ILE A 11 13.62 -27.17 -7.14
CA ILE A 11 13.23 -26.26 -6.07
C ILE A 11 14.42 -26.06 -5.14
N LEU A 12 14.73 -24.80 -4.83
CA LEU A 12 15.82 -24.41 -3.96
C LEU A 12 15.32 -24.19 -2.53
N VAL A 13 16.16 -24.55 -1.56
CA VAL A 13 15.88 -24.34 -0.14
C VAL A 13 16.56 -23.05 0.31
N LEU A 14 15.76 -22.09 0.75
CA LEU A 14 16.21 -20.87 1.43
C LEU A 14 16.37 -21.18 2.93
N ASP A 15 17.16 -20.39 3.62
CA ASP A 15 17.36 -20.49 5.07
C ASP A 15 16.10 -20.13 5.87
N GLY A 16 16.22 -20.01 7.18
CA GLY A 16 15.13 -19.69 8.12
C GLY A 16 15.33 -18.35 8.81
N GLY A 17 14.58 -18.13 9.88
CA GLY A 17 14.53 -16.88 10.62
C GLY A 17 15.84 -16.50 11.28
N MET A 18 16.58 -15.53 10.73
CA MET A 18 17.81 -15.01 11.33
C MET A 18 17.58 -14.47 12.74
N GLY A 19 16.54 -13.63 12.92
CA GLY A 19 16.20 -13.08 14.25
C GLY A 19 15.85 -14.16 15.25
N THR A 20 15.11 -15.21 14.86
CA THR A 20 14.80 -16.37 15.68
C THR A 20 16.05 -17.09 16.19
N MET A 21 17.01 -17.30 15.30
CA MET A 21 18.28 -17.92 15.68
C MET A 21 19.10 -17.04 16.60
N ILE A 22 19.17 -15.72 16.35
CA ILE A 22 19.89 -14.78 17.23
C ILE A 22 19.32 -14.82 18.65
N GLN A 23 18.01 -14.90 18.81
CA GLN A 23 17.36 -14.98 20.13
C GLN A 23 17.81 -16.18 20.95
N GLN A 24 18.12 -17.32 20.34
CA GLN A 24 18.61 -18.51 21.02
C GLN A 24 19.96 -18.30 21.74
N TYR A 25 20.75 -17.31 21.32
CA TYR A 25 22.03 -17.00 21.97
C TYR A 25 21.91 -16.18 23.25
N GLY A 26 20.70 -15.69 23.59
CA GLY A 26 20.45 -14.93 24.81
C GLY A 26 21.35 -13.68 24.94
N LEU A 27 21.58 -12.99 23.82
CA LEU A 27 22.49 -11.84 23.80
C LEU A 27 21.90 -10.68 24.60
N GLU A 28 22.78 -10.06 25.40
CA GLU A 28 22.45 -8.88 26.21
C GLU A 28 23.04 -7.61 25.56
N GLU A 29 22.65 -6.44 26.04
CA GLU A 29 23.08 -5.13 25.56
C GLU A 29 24.60 -5.03 25.36
N LYS A 30 25.42 -5.57 26.30
CA LYS A 30 26.89 -5.58 26.19
C LYS A 30 27.41 -6.29 24.93
N HIS A 31 26.65 -7.29 24.42
CA HIS A 31 27.05 -8.06 23.24
C HIS A 31 26.75 -7.29 21.95
N PHE A 32 25.64 -6.52 21.94
CA PHE A 32 25.30 -5.64 20.82
C PHE A 32 26.27 -4.45 20.75
N ARG A 33 26.63 -3.85 21.90
CA ARG A 33 27.56 -2.72 21.95
C ARG A 33 28.97 -3.11 21.55
N GLY A 34 29.47 -4.22 22.06
CA GLY A 34 30.89 -4.51 22.01
C GLY A 34 31.72 -3.37 22.62
N GLU A 35 33.00 -3.35 22.32
CA GLU A 35 33.88 -2.26 22.76
C GLU A 35 33.72 -0.99 21.91
N ARG A 36 33.45 -1.17 20.62
CA ARG A 36 33.42 -0.08 19.62
C ARG A 36 32.27 0.91 19.86
N PHE A 37 31.14 0.45 20.30
CA PHE A 37 29.93 1.27 20.49
C PHE A 37 29.63 1.54 21.97
N ALA A 38 30.58 1.37 22.86
CA ALA A 38 30.42 1.55 24.30
C ALA A 38 29.92 2.95 24.70
N LYS A 39 30.19 3.97 23.86
CA LYS A 39 29.84 5.38 24.15
C LYS A 39 28.51 5.82 23.48
N VAL A 40 27.85 4.97 22.71
CA VAL A 40 26.56 5.30 22.11
C VAL A 40 25.51 5.41 23.21
N GLY A 41 24.75 6.50 23.25
CA GLY A 41 23.76 6.75 24.31
C GLY A 41 22.55 5.84 24.24
N ASN A 42 22.10 5.52 23.02
CA ASN A 42 20.91 4.71 22.77
C ASN A 42 21.16 3.25 23.14
N MET A 43 20.10 2.54 23.47
CA MET A 43 20.14 1.09 23.60
C MET A 43 20.33 0.45 22.23
N LEU A 44 21.21 -0.52 22.15
CA LEU A 44 21.56 -1.22 20.92
C LEU A 44 21.05 -2.66 20.86
N LYS A 45 20.53 -3.20 21.96
CA LYS A 45 19.88 -4.51 21.99
C LYS A 45 18.67 -4.51 21.07
N GLY A 46 18.59 -5.47 20.17
CA GLY A 46 17.57 -5.55 19.15
C GLY A 46 18.05 -5.13 17.76
N ASN A 47 19.16 -4.40 17.65
CA ASN A 47 19.81 -4.12 16.38
C ASN A 47 20.62 -5.34 15.91
N ASN A 48 19.91 -6.29 15.30
CA ASN A 48 20.53 -7.56 14.87
C ASN A 48 21.62 -7.36 13.83
N ASP A 49 21.51 -6.38 12.99
CA ASP A 49 22.44 -6.08 11.89
C ASP A 49 23.80 -5.59 12.45
N LEU A 50 23.79 -4.93 13.60
CA LEU A 50 24.99 -4.49 14.29
C LEU A 50 25.90 -5.67 14.70
N LEU A 51 25.30 -6.86 14.89
CA LEU A 51 26.05 -8.08 15.24
C LEU A 51 27.02 -8.50 14.12
N ASN A 52 26.82 -8.07 12.89
CA ASN A 52 27.81 -8.26 11.82
C ASN A 52 29.17 -7.64 12.17
N ILE A 53 29.17 -6.59 12.98
CA ILE A 53 30.37 -5.88 13.44
C ILE A 53 30.80 -6.38 14.83
N THR A 54 29.87 -6.50 15.76
CA THR A 54 30.18 -6.74 17.17
C THR A 54 30.27 -8.22 17.55
N ARG A 55 29.50 -9.09 16.87
CA ARG A 55 29.46 -10.55 17.11
C ARG A 55 29.39 -11.35 15.82
N PRO A 56 30.35 -11.14 14.88
CA PRO A 56 30.39 -11.90 13.62
C PRO A 56 30.49 -13.41 13.82
N ASP A 57 30.97 -13.85 14.96
CA ASP A 57 31.06 -15.26 15.36
C ASP A 57 29.65 -15.89 15.43
N VAL A 58 28.69 -15.18 16.03
CA VAL A 58 27.30 -15.63 16.14
C VAL A 58 26.65 -15.74 14.77
N ILE A 59 26.81 -14.72 13.94
CA ILE A 59 26.21 -14.69 12.60
C ILE A 59 26.79 -15.81 11.72
N LYS A 60 28.11 -16.02 11.78
CA LYS A 60 28.75 -17.16 11.09
C LYS A 60 28.21 -18.51 11.55
N ASP A 61 28.04 -18.71 12.86
CA ASP A 61 27.51 -19.96 13.38
C ASP A 61 26.08 -20.22 12.89
N ILE A 62 25.23 -19.21 12.84
CA ILE A 62 23.87 -19.31 12.32
C ILE A 62 23.88 -19.70 10.85
N HIS A 63 24.63 -19.01 10.00
CA HIS A 63 24.73 -19.36 8.59
C HIS A 63 25.19 -20.79 8.37
N ARG A 64 26.23 -21.22 9.14
CA ARG A 64 26.72 -22.60 9.07
C ARG A 64 25.68 -23.64 9.49
N LYS A 65 24.84 -23.33 10.51
CA LYS A 65 23.73 -24.21 10.90
C LYS A 65 22.74 -24.38 9.76
N TYR A 66 22.31 -23.30 9.11
CA TYR A 66 21.41 -23.40 7.97
C TYR A 66 22.01 -24.13 6.76
N LEU A 67 23.29 -23.87 6.45
CA LEU A 67 24.00 -24.58 5.37
C LEU A 67 24.15 -26.06 5.65
N LYS A 68 24.44 -26.45 6.92
CA LYS A 68 24.46 -27.86 7.36
C LYS A 68 23.08 -28.51 7.28
N ALA A 69 22.02 -27.76 7.58
CA ALA A 69 20.65 -28.21 7.44
C ALA A 69 20.23 -28.43 5.98
N GLY A 70 21.01 -27.93 5.02
CA GLY A 70 20.81 -28.17 3.60
C GLY A 70 20.27 -26.99 2.82
N ALA A 71 20.28 -25.77 3.38
CA ALA A 71 19.92 -24.56 2.65
C ALA A 71 20.80 -24.39 1.41
N ASP A 72 20.21 -24.16 0.26
CA ASP A 72 20.88 -23.82 -1.00
C ASP A 72 21.21 -22.32 -1.04
N ILE A 73 20.36 -21.50 -0.43
CA ILE A 73 20.44 -20.04 -0.38
C ILE A 73 20.43 -19.63 1.07
N ILE A 74 21.34 -18.73 1.45
CA ILE A 74 21.31 -18.06 2.75
C ILE A 74 21.11 -16.56 2.54
N THR A 75 20.37 -15.91 3.45
CA THR A 75 20.12 -14.48 3.44
C THR A 75 21.12 -13.78 4.36
N THR A 76 21.62 -12.61 3.94
CA THR A 76 22.51 -11.82 4.77
C THR A 76 21.78 -11.27 6.01
N ASN A 77 22.50 -11.08 7.11
CA ASN A 77 21.95 -10.40 8.30
C ASN A 77 21.98 -8.88 8.12
N THR A 78 21.20 -8.36 7.17
CA THR A 78 21.23 -6.95 6.73
C THR A 78 19.85 -6.35 6.51
N PHE A 79 18.81 -6.95 7.06
CA PHE A 79 17.42 -6.58 6.91
C PHE A 79 17.17 -5.08 7.17
N SER A 80 17.78 -4.52 8.22
CA SER A 80 17.66 -3.13 8.63
C SER A 80 18.95 -2.33 8.45
N SER A 81 19.90 -2.79 7.63
CA SER A 81 21.19 -2.13 7.41
C SER A 81 21.09 -0.92 6.46
N GLN A 82 20.08 -0.07 6.62
CA GLN A 82 19.93 1.20 5.89
C GLN A 82 19.75 2.36 6.87
N ARG A 83 20.18 3.56 6.44
CA ARG A 83 20.27 4.75 7.31
C ARG A 83 19.00 5.08 8.06
N ILE A 84 17.84 4.84 7.45
CA ILE A 84 16.54 5.20 8.00
C ILE A 84 16.24 4.37 9.23
N SER A 85 16.40 3.03 9.16
CA SER A 85 16.21 2.17 10.34
C SER A 85 17.36 2.32 11.35
N GLN A 86 18.58 2.61 10.91
CA GLN A 86 19.71 2.81 11.80
C GLN A 86 19.68 4.14 12.54
N ALA A 87 18.86 5.10 12.10
CA ALA A 87 18.63 6.37 12.79
C ALA A 87 18.02 6.16 14.19
N ASP A 88 17.19 5.15 14.36
CA ASP A 88 16.59 4.81 15.67
C ASP A 88 17.65 4.45 16.72
N TYR A 89 18.81 3.98 16.25
CA TYR A 89 19.96 3.62 17.08
C TYR A 89 21.06 4.67 17.09
N THR A 90 20.90 5.78 16.34
CA THR A 90 21.98 6.76 16.05
C THR A 90 23.23 6.14 15.42
N LEU A 91 22.98 5.17 14.54
CA LEU A 91 24.04 4.39 13.88
C LEU A 91 24.03 4.52 12.35
N GLU A 92 23.40 5.57 11.79
CA GLU A 92 23.32 5.84 10.35
C GLU A 92 24.71 5.78 9.64
N PRO A 93 25.80 6.30 10.23
CA PRO A 93 27.11 6.26 9.58
C PRO A 93 27.70 4.85 9.41
N TYR A 94 27.11 3.85 10.07
CA TYR A 94 27.59 2.47 10.04
C TYR A 94 26.73 1.56 9.16
N SER A 95 25.68 2.08 8.53
CA SER A 95 24.74 1.31 7.70
C SER A 95 25.45 0.53 6.59
N ALA A 96 26.26 1.19 5.80
CA ALA A 96 27.02 0.55 4.72
C ALA A 96 28.00 -0.51 5.26
N GLU A 97 28.63 -0.26 6.41
CA GLU A 97 29.56 -1.23 7.02
C GLU A 97 28.82 -2.46 7.51
N MET A 98 27.64 -2.30 8.12
CA MET A 98 26.80 -3.42 8.54
C MET A 98 26.39 -4.27 7.34
N ALA A 99 25.93 -3.65 6.26
CA ALA A 99 25.56 -4.33 5.03
C ALA A 99 26.74 -5.09 4.39
N LEU A 100 27.89 -4.41 4.25
CA LEU A 100 29.10 -5.00 3.69
C LEU A 100 29.59 -6.20 4.50
N LYS A 101 29.66 -6.06 5.84
CA LYS A 101 30.13 -7.14 6.74
C LYS A 101 29.16 -8.31 6.74
N GLY A 102 27.83 -8.03 6.75
CA GLY A 102 26.82 -9.08 6.67
C GLY A 102 26.95 -9.91 5.39
N ALA A 103 27.12 -9.24 4.25
CA ALA A 103 27.34 -9.91 2.97
C ALA A 103 28.65 -10.72 2.93
N GLN A 104 29.76 -10.15 3.42
CA GLN A 104 31.06 -10.84 3.49
C GLN A 104 30.99 -12.09 4.39
N ILE A 105 30.32 -12.01 5.53
CA ILE A 105 30.14 -13.15 6.45
C ILE A 105 29.35 -14.27 5.76
N ALA A 106 28.21 -13.92 5.14
CA ALA A 106 27.39 -14.89 4.45
C ALA A 106 28.14 -15.53 3.27
N ARG A 107 28.85 -14.73 2.47
CA ARG A 107 29.68 -15.22 1.35
C ARG A 107 30.74 -16.20 1.82
N GLN A 108 31.49 -15.83 2.86
CA GLN A 108 32.48 -16.73 3.44
C GLN A 108 31.89 -18.08 3.85
N CYS A 109 30.75 -18.06 4.54
CA CYS A 109 30.08 -19.29 4.98
C CYS A 109 29.56 -20.12 3.78
N ALA A 110 28.96 -19.46 2.78
CA ALA A 110 28.49 -20.15 1.58
C ALA A 110 29.63 -20.81 0.81
N ASP A 111 30.79 -20.17 0.69
CA ASP A 111 31.97 -20.71 0.04
C ASP A 111 32.55 -21.95 0.79
N GLU A 112 32.51 -21.95 2.14
CA GLU A 112 32.94 -23.10 2.95
C GLU A 112 32.08 -24.36 2.66
N PHE A 113 30.81 -24.22 2.26
CA PHE A 113 29.89 -25.31 2.02
C PHE A 113 29.61 -25.59 0.54
N SER A 114 30.06 -24.71 -0.36
CA SER A 114 29.86 -24.88 -1.80
C SER A 114 30.74 -25.99 -2.37
N THR A 115 30.13 -26.82 -3.22
CA THR A 115 30.83 -27.78 -4.06
C THR A 115 30.40 -27.59 -5.52
N PRO A 116 31.13 -28.10 -6.50
CA PRO A 116 30.72 -28.02 -7.91
C PRO A 116 29.31 -28.57 -8.18
N ASP A 117 28.93 -29.65 -7.48
CA ASP A 117 27.62 -30.29 -7.62
C ASP A 117 26.53 -29.63 -6.78
N HIS A 118 26.94 -28.96 -5.72
CA HIS A 118 26.02 -28.31 -4.78
C HIS A 118 26.51 -26.88 -4.41
N PRO A 119 26.45 -25.91 -5.34
CA PRO A 119 26.78 -24.53 -5.04
C PRO A 119 25.79 -23.93 -4.04
N ARG A 120 26.29 -23.04 -3.17
CA ARG A 120 25.52 -22.27 -2.19
C ARG A 120 25.49 -20.81 -2.62
N PHE A 121 24.35 -20.19 -2.48
CA PHE A 121 24.10 -18.82 -2.91
C PHE A 121 23.83 -17.90 -1.72
N VAL A 122 24.15 -16.63 -1.91
CA VAL A 122 23.93 -15.58 -0.91
C VAL A 122 22.97 -14.55 -1.48
N CYS A 123 21.84 -14.36 -0.84
CA CYS A 123 20.91 -13.28 -1.13
C CYS A 123 21.13 -12.11 -0.17
N GLY A 124 21.37 -10.93 -0.71
CA GLY A 124 21.43 -9.69 0.07
C GLY A 124 20.04 -9.33 0.55
N SER A 125 19.76 -9.49 1.83
CA SER A 125 18.48 -9.15 2.45
C SER A 125 18.34 -7.63 2.59
N VAL A 126 17.27 -7.09 2.05
CA VAL A 126 16.85 -5.68 2.13
C VAL A 126 15.42 -5.65 2.64
N GLY A 127 15.25 -5.31 3.90
CA GLY A 127 13.95 -5.18 4.53
C GLY A 127 13.28 -3.83 4.24
N PRO A 128 12.02 -3.67 4.61
CA PRO A 128 11.36 -2.38 4.59
C PRO A 128 11.96 -1.46 5.66
N THR A 129 11.75 -0.16 5.50
CA THR A 129 12.07 0.80 6.55
C THR A 129 10.88 0.90 7.52
N ASN A 130 11.13 1.48 8.69
CA ASN A 130 10.08 1.87 9.64
C ASN A 130 9.24 3.06 9.17
N LYS A 131 9.57 3.66 8.01
CA LYS A 131 8.87 4.79 7.40
C LYS A 131 8.40 4.42 6.00
N THR A 132 7.30 5.03 5.56
CA THR A 132 6.69 4.72 4.26
C THR A 132 6.57 5.96 3.39
N CYS A 133 6.65 5.76 2.07
CA CYS A 133 6.44 6.81 1.08
C CYS A 133 4.96 6.95 0.67
N SER A 134 4.13 5.92 0.90
CA SER A 134 2.75 5.92 0.43
C SER A 134 1.72 6.29 1.49
N MET A 135 2.05 6.18 2.78
CA MET A 135 1.13 6.43 3.89
C MET A 135 1.51 7.69 4.66
N SER A 136 0.51 8.43 5.15
CA SER A 136 0.74 9.56 6.03
C SER A 136 1.01 9.09 7.47
N PRO A 137 2.00 9.65 8.15
CA PRO A 137 2.21 9.45 9.58
C PRO A 137 1.25 10.29 10.43
N ASP A 138 0.64 11.32 9.85
CA ASP A 138 -0.27 12.24 10.54
C ASP A 138 -1.69 12.14 9.95
N VAL A 139 -2.62 11.68 10.77
CA VAL A 139 -4.04 11.58 10.38
C VAL A 139 -4.66 12.95 10.11
N ASN A 140 -4.12 14.00 10.71
CA ASN A 140 -4.61 15.37 10.49
C ASN A 140 -4.11 15.96 9.17
N ASP A 141 -2.99 15.45 8.67
CA ASP A 141 -2.41 15.83 7.39
C ASP A 141 -2.22 14.59 6.50
N PRO A 142 -3.26 14.15 5.80
CA PRO A 142 -3.16 13.00 4.91
C PRO A 142 -2.16 13.18 3.75
N ALA A 143 -1.76 14.41 3.45
CA ALA A 143 -0.73 14.70 2.45
C ALA A 143 0.70 14.53 2.98
N ALA A 144 0.89 14.57 4.31
CA ALA A 144 2.20 14.43 4.92
C ALA A 144 2.84 13.07 4.59
N ARG A 145 4.14 13.07 4.47
CA ARG A 145 4.96 11.86 4.34
C ARG A 145 6.19 12.01 5.22
N ASP A 146 6.51 10.98 5.99
CA ASP A 146 7.75 10.92 6.79
C ASP A 146 8.99 10.83 5.92
N MET A 147 8.81 10.34 4.71
CA MET A 147 9.87 9.95 3.81
C MET A 147 9.55 10.39 2.40
N THR A 148 10.54 10.95 1.72
CA THR A 148 10.45 11.19 0.28
C THR A 148 11.10 10.05 -0.49
N TYR A 149 10.68 9.89 -1.75
CA TYR A 149 11.28 8.93 -2.68
C TYR A 149 12.82 9.04 -2.72
N ASP A 150 13.33 10.27 -2.85
CA ASP A 150 14.76 10.51 -3.03
C ASP A 150 15.58 10.17 -1.78
N VAL A 151 15.07 10.50 -0.60
CA VAL A 151 15.75 10.17 0.69
C VAL A 151 15.79 8.65 0.89
N LEU A 152 14.71 7.96 0.57
CA LEU A 152 14.66 6.50 0.66
C LEU A 152 15.55 5.85 -0.40
N PHE A 153 15.58 6.40 -1.62
CA PHE A 153 16.43 5.94 -2.70
C PHE A 153 17.92 5.98 -2.31
N ASP A 154 18.38 7.08 -1.75
CA ASP A 154 19.78 7.22 -1.32
C ASP A 154 20.12 6.21 -0.22
N ALA A 155 19.23 5.97 0.72
CA ALA A 155 19.43 4.99 1.79
C ALA A 155 19.52 3.55 1.26
N TYR A 156 18.67 3.17 0.34
CA TYR A 156 18.73 1.85 -0.29
C TYR A 156 19.92 1.70 -1.24
N LEU A 157 20.28 2.75 -1.97
CA LEU A 157 21.45 2.73 -2.86
C LEU A 157 22.72 2.43 -2.08
N GLU A 158 22.93 3.10 -0.95
CA GLU A 158 24.09 2.86 -0.06
C GLU A 158 24.14 1.41 0.42
N GLN A 159 23.01 0.86 0.89
CA GLN A 159 22.92 -0.51 1.35
C GLN A 159 23.23 -1.51 0.23
N MET A 160 22.62 -1.32 -0.95
CA MET A 160 22.74 -2.26 -2.06
C MET A 160 24.13 -2.25 -2.68
N GLU A 161 24.78 -1.09 -2.80
CA GLU A 161 26.17 -1.03 -3.23
C GLU A 161 27.11 -1.79 -2.29
N ALA A 162 26.87 -1.67 -0.97
CA ALA A 162 27.63 -2.42 0.04
C ALA A 162 27.38 -3.94 -0.02
N LEU A 163 26.13 -4.36 -0.26
CA LEU A 163 25.79 -5.78 -0.45
C LEU A 163 26.49 -6.36 -1.70
N ILE A 164 26.44 -5.65 -2.82
CA ILE A 164 27.09 -6.06 -4.07
C ILE A 164 28.60 -6.17 -3.87
N GLU A 165 29.23 -5.20 -3.21
CA GLU A 165 30.65 -5.22 -2.86
C GLU A 165 31.00 -6.39 -1.96
N GLY A 166 30.10 -6.77 -1.05
CA GLY A 166 30.22 -7.93 -0.16
C GLY A 166 30.08 -9.29 -0.85
N GLY A 167 29.72 -9.33 -2.13
CA GLY A 167 29.71 -10.54 -2.96
C GLY A 167 28.41 -11.35 -2.91
N VAL A 168 27.25 -10.70 -2.84
CA VAL A 168 25.96 -11.39 -2.93
C VAL A 168 25.66 -11.87 -4.35
N ASP A 169 24.90 -12.96 -4.47
CA ASP A 169 24.48 -13.56 -5.76
C ASP A 169 23.13 -13.02 -6.25
N ALA A 170 22.33 -12.42 -5.37
CA ALA A 170 21.05 -11.81 -5.67
C ALA A 170 20.71 -10.72 -4.64
N ILE A 171 19.83 -9.80 -4.99
CA ILE A 171 19.22 -8.85 -4.06
C ILE A 171 17.80 -9.33 -3.75
N LEU A 172 17.50 -9.53 -2.47
CA LEU A 172 16.20 -9.94 -1.97
C LEU A 172 15.56 -8.79 -1.18
N MET A 173 14.56 -8.15 -1.77
CA MET A 173 13.67 -7.21 -1.08
C MET A 173 12.56 -8.02 -0.43
N GLU A 174 12.56 -8.08 0.89
CA GLU A 174 11.64 -8.95 1.62
C GLU A 174 10.76 -8.19 2.60
N THR A 175 9.67 -8.84 3.01
CA THR A 175 8.68 -8.27 3.94
C THR A 175 8.09 -6.96 3.40
N ILE A 176 7.85 -6.93 2.08
CA ILE A 176 7.31 -5.76 1.39
C ILE A 176 5.86 -5.58 1.83
N PHE A 177 5.58 -4.48 2.53
CA PHE A 177 4.23 -4.08 2.93
C PHE A 177 3.80 -2.74 2.29
N ASP A 178 4.72 -2.02 1.65
CA ASP A 178 4.49 -0.79 0.90
C ASP A 178 5.11 -0.91 -0.49
N THR A 179 4.26 -0.86 -1.53
CA THR A 179 4.72 -1.05 -2.91
C THR A 179 5.56 0.13 -3.40
N LEU A 180 5.30 1.36 -2.92
CA LEU A 180 6.12 2.50 -3.31
C LEU A 180 7.54 2.35 -2.77
N ASN A 181 7.70 1.93 -1.50
CA ASN A 181 9.02 1.62 -0.95
C ASN A 181 9.73 0.52 -1.76
N ALA A 182 9.01 -0.51 -2.22
CA ALA A 182 9.58 -1.55 -3.07
C ALA A 182 10.03 -1.01 -4.44
N LYS A 183 9.26 -0.11 -5.06
CA LYS A 183 9.67 0.55 -6.31
C LYS A 183 10.93 1.38 -6.13
N VAL A 184 11.04 2.12 -5.02
CA VAL A 184 12.28 2.86 -4.67
C VAL A 184 13.46 1.91 -4.52
N ALA A 185 13.26 0.79 -3.82
CA ALA A 185 14.30 -0.21 -3.62
C ALA A 185 14.76 -0.86 -4.93
N MET A 186 13.82 -1.18 -5.84
CA MET A 186 14.17 -1.72 -7.17
C MET A 186 14.93 -0.70 -8.01
N ASP A 187 14.51 0.56 -8.00
CA ASP A 187 15.22 1.63 -8.71
C ASP A 187 16.66 1.78 -8.17
N ALA A 188 16.82 1.82 -6.85
CA ALA A 188 18.15 1.86 -6.20
C ALA A 188 19.00 0.64 -6.54
N ALA A 189 18.42 -0.56 -6.58
CA ALA A 189 19.12 -1.78 -6.96
C ALA A 189 19.65 -1.74 -8.40
N LEU A 190 18.83 -1.27 -9.34
CA LEU A 190 19.23 -1.14 -10.74
C LEU A 190 20.36 -0.13 -10.91
N VAL A 191 20.33 0.99 -10.19
CA VAL A 191 21.39 1.98 -10.19
C VAL A 191 22.64 1.41 -9.54
N ALA A 192 22.54 0.73 -8.39
CA ALA A 192 23.69 0.07 -7.73
C ALA A 192 24.37 -0.95 -8.64
N MET A 193 23.59 -1.80 -9.31
CA MET A 193 24.13 -2.77 -10.27
C MET A 193 24.84 -2.10 -11.44
N LYS A 194 24.26 -1.03 -11.98
CA LYS A 194 24.88 -0.24 -13.05
C LYS A 194 26.20 0.39 -12.58
N ASN A 195 26.21 0.99 -11.39
CA ASN A 195 27.42 1.62 -10.81
C ASN A 195 28.54 0.62 -10.59
N ARG A 196 28.20 -0.61 -10.19
CA ARG A 196 29.16 -1.69 -9.92
C ARG A 196 29.44 -2.58 -11.15
N GLY A 197 28.77 -2.35 -12.27
CA GLY A 197 28.97 -3.11 -13.51
C GLY A 197 28.57 -4.59 -13.41
N VAL A 198 27.54 -4.91 -12.62
CA VAL A 198 27.02 -6.27 -12.40
C VAL A 198 25.57 -6.38 -12.75
N GLU A 199 25.08 -7.61 -12.99
CA GLU A 199 23.67 -7.93 -13.21
C GLU A 199 23.26 -9.09 -12.29
N LEU A 200 22.55 -8.77 -11.21
CA LEU A 200 22.08 -9.72 -10.21
C LEU A 200 20.56 -9.94 -10.33
N PRO A 201 20.08 -11.15 -9.99
CA PRO A 201 18.65 -11.39 -9.83
C PRO A 201 18.04 -10.45 -8.79
N LEU A 202 16.90 -9.80 -9.14
CA LEU A 202 16.06 -9.07 -8.20
C LEU A 202 14.93 -9.98 -7.72
N MET A 203 14.90 -10.27 -6.44
CA MET A 203 13.91 -11.10 -5.79
C MET A 203 13.03 -10.22 -4.90
N LEU A 204 11.72 -10.39 -5.02
CA LEU A 204 10.73 -9.65 -4.22
C LEU A 204 9.96 -10.64 -3.35
N SER A 205 9.71 -10.27 -2.09
CA SER A 205 8.83 -11.04 -1.21
C SER A 205 7.88 -10.15 -0.46
N VAL A 206 6.59 -10.35 -0.70
CA VAL A 206 5.50 -9.52 -0.19
C VAL A 206 5.00 -10.08 1.14
N THR A 207 4.65 -9.17 2.05
CA THR A 207 3.96 -9.51 3.28
C THR A 207 2.50 -9.09 3.17
N ILE A 208 1.61 -10.06 3.26
CA ILE A 208 0.17 -9.84 3.27
C ILE A 208 -0.25 -9.50 4.69
N SER A 209 -0.99 -8.41 4.85
CA SER A 209 -1.34 -7.86 6.15
C SER A 209 -2.71 -8.32 6.65
N ASP A 210 -3.55 -8.84 5.76
CA ASP A 210 -4.91 -9.28 6.10
C ASP A 210 -5.35 -10.53 5.30
N LEU A 211 -6.44 -11.13 5.73
CA LEU A 211 -7.03 -12.29 5.05
C LEU A 211 -7.69 -11.97 3.71
N ALA A 212 -7.84 -10.68 3.37
CA ALA A 212 -8.31 -10.26 2.05
C ALA A 212 -7.16 -10.22 1.01
N GLY A 213 -5.91 -10.48 1.43
CA GLY A 213 -4.76 -10.57 0.54
C GLY A 213 -4.15 -9.23 0.17
N ARG A 214 -4.32 -8.20 1.02
CA ARG A 214 -3.75 -6.87 0.77
C ARG A 214 -2.46 -6.64 1.57
N THR A 215 -1.59 -5.83 0.99
CA THR A 215 -0.46 -5.24 1.70
C THR A 215 -0.95 -4.19 2.70
N LEU A 216 -0.10 -3.76 3.61
CA LEU A 216 -0.44 -2.71 4.58
C LEU A 216 -0.82 -1.39 3.89
N SER A 217 -0.16 -1.05 2.78
CA SER A 217 -0.50 0.11 1.95
C SER A 217 -1.78 -0.04 1.13
N GLY A 218 -2.49 -1.16 1.26
CA GLY A 218 -3.83 -1.41 0.73
C GLY A 218 -3.89 -2.08 -0.64
N GLN A 219 -2.76 -2.33 -1.32
CA GLN A 219 -2.76 -2.98 -2.63
C GLN A 219 -3.11 -4.47 -2.53
N THR A 220 -3.89 -4.95 -3.51
CA THR A 220 -4.03 -6.39 -3.76
C THR A 220 -2.72 -6.96 -4.33
N LEU A 221 -2.54 -8.27 -4.22
CA LEU A 221 -1.38 -8.96 -4.78
C LEU A 221 -1.28 -8.79 -6.31
N GLU A 222 -2.41 -8.76 -7.00
CA GLU A 222 -2.49 -8.50 -8.44
C GLU A 222 -2.07 -7.07 -8.79
N ALA A 223 -2.51 -6.08 -8.01
CA ALA A 223 -2.09 -4.69 -8.17
C ALA A 223 -0.59 -4.53 -7.92
N PHE A 224 -0.04 -5.25 -6.95
CA PHE A 224 1.41 -5.32 -6.73
C PHE A 224 2.13 -5.88 -7.96
N LEU A 225 1.68 -7.01 -8.51
CA LEU A 225 2.26 -7.59 -9.73
C LEU A 225 2.25 -6.61 -10.90
N ALA A 226 1.14 -5.88 -11.09
CA ALA A 226 1.06 -4.83 -12.11
C ALA A 226 2.08 -3.70 -11.85
N SER A 227 2.20 -3.27 -10.61
CA SER A 227 3.10 -2.17 -10.20
C SER A 227 4.58 -2.47 -10.45
N VAL A 228 4.96 -3.76 -10.44
CA VAL A 228 6.35 -4.21 -10.65
C VAL A 228 6.59 -4.83 -12.03
N SER A 229 5.58 -4.89 -12.90
CA SER A 229 5.61 -5.65 -14.16
C SER A 229 6.69 -5.22 -15.15
N GLU A 230 7.09 -3.95 -15.12
CA GLU A 230 8.09 -3.39 -16.05
C GLU A 230 9.52 -3.44 -15.51
N TYR A 231 9.70 -3.84 -14.25
CA TYR A 231 11.02 -4.06 -13.68
C TYR A 231 11.55 -5.46 -14.01
N PRO A 232 12.88 -5.64 -14.09
CA PRO A 232 13.49 -6.95 -14.40
C PRO A 232 13.47 -7.87 -13.17
N VAL A 233 12.27 -8.15 -12.66
CA VAL A 233 12.05 -9.00 -11.50
C VAL A 233 12.38 -10.45 -11.85
N PHE A 234 13.16 -11.12 -11.00
CA PHE A 234 13.52 -12.51 -11.15
C PHE A 234 12.52 -13.43 -10.46
N SER A 235 12.16 -13.14 -9.21
CA SER A 235 11.18 -13.90 -8.46
C SER A 235 10.26 -12.99 -7.65
N VAL A 236 9.04 -13.43 -7.45
CA VAL A 236 8.08 -12.83 -6.52
C VAL A 236 7.64 -13.92 -5.53
N GLY A 237 7.45 -13.54 -4.29
CA GLY A 237 7.03 -14.51 -3.28
C GLY A 237 6.29 -13.88 -2.13
N LEU A 238 6.04 -14.73 -1.13
CA LEU A 238 5.37 -14.35 0.12
C LEU A 238 6.22 -14.78 1.31
N ASN A 239 6.30 -13.91 2.31
CA ASN A 239 6.93 -14.24 3.59
C ASN A 239 6.26 -13.53 4.76
N CYS A 240 6.49 -14.04 5.96
CA CYS A 240 6.07 -13.45 7.22
C CYS A 240 4.53 -13.35 7.36
N SER A 241 4.05 -12.71 8.43
CA SER A 241 2.65 -12.55 8.87
C SER A 241 1.89 -13.86 9.10
N PHE A 242 1.97 -14.82 8.20
CA PHE A 242 1.18 -16.05 8.21
C PHE A 242 2.05 -17.31 8.26
N GLY A 243 1.44 -18.40 8.72
CA GLY A 243 1.95 -19.76 8.52
C GLY A 243 1.61 -20.29 7.12
N ALA A 244 2.14 -21.46 6.79
CA ALA A 244 1.98 -22.07 5.47
C ALA A 244 0.51 -22.26 5.04
N PRO A 245 -0.42 -22.72 5.90
CA PRO A 245 -1.81 -22.92 5.50
C PRO A 245 -2.52 -21.62 5.09
N GLN A 246 -2.24 -20.53 5.79
CA GLN A 246 -2.87 -19.24 5.49
C GLN A 246 -2.30 -18.60 4.22
N MET A 247 -1.05 -18.90 3.86
CA MET A 247 -0.43 -18.43 2.62
C MET A 247 -0.91 -19.19 1.37
N MET A 248 -1.40 -20.40 1.52
CA MET A 248 -1.74 -21.31 0.41
C MET A 248 -2.68 -20.67 -0.63
N PRO A 249 -3.80 -20.02 -0.27
CA PRO A 249 -4.68 -19.40 -1.25
C PRO A 249 -3.97 -18.33 -2.09
N PHE A 250 -3.15 -17.52 -1.45
CA PHE A 250 -2.41 -16.43 -2.10
C PHE A 250 -1.26 -16.95 -2.97
N LEU A 251 -0.63 -18.06 -2.57
CA LEU A 251 0.37 -18.73 -3.40
C LEU A 251 -0.25 -19.32 -4.67
N ARG A 252 -1.42 -19.95 -4.57
CA ARG A 252 -2.15 -20.44 -5.74
C ARG A 252 -2.49 -19.32 -6.71
N ASP A 253 -2.96 -18.18 -6.17
CA ASP A 253 -3.25 -17.00 -6.97
C ASP A 253 -1.99 -16.46 -7.64
N LEU A 254 -0.91 -16.29 -6.87
CA LEU A 254 0.39 -15.84 -7.37
C LEU A 254 0.94 -16.78 -8.46
N ALA A 255 0.91 -18.09 -8.23
CA ALA A 255 1.39 -19.10 -9.18
C ALA A 255 0.60 -19.09 -10.49
N SER A 256 -0.69 -18.75 -10.44
CA SER A 256 -1.54 -18.69 -11.63
C SER A 256 -1.33 -17.44 -12.48
N LYS A 257 -0.73 -16.38 -11.93
CA LYS A 257 -0.66 -15.04 -12.57
C LYS A 257 0.75 -14.49 -12.76
N ALA A 258 1.70 -14.85 -11.90
CA ALA A 258 3.03 -14.25 -11.91
C ALA A 258 3.93 -14.81 -13.02
N PRO A 259 4.46 -13.97 -13.92
CA PRO A 259 5.42 -14.40 -14.95
C PRO A 259 6.86 -14.47 -14.39
N TYR A 260 7.00 -14.80 -13.11
CA TYR A 260 8.25 -14.84 -12.34
C TYR A 260 8.38 -16.17 -11.61
N TYR A 261 9.60 -16.52 -11.21
CA TYR A 261 9.79 -17.60 -10.25
C TYR A 261 9.13 -17.24 -8.92
N ILE A 262 8.68 -18.25 -8.17
CA ILE A 262 7.93 -18.04 -6.93
C ILE A 262 8.72 -18.53 -5.74
N SER A 263 8.81 -17.68 -4.71
CA SER A 263 9.36 -18.02 -3.41
C SER A 263 8.29 -17.99 -2.32
N CYS A 264 8.45 -18.87 -1.32
CA CYS A 264 7.61 -18.88 -0.14
C CYS A 264 8.45 -19.23 1.09
N TYR A 265 8.37 -18.39 2.13
CA TYR A 265 9.01 -18.67 3.41
C TYR A 265 8.12 -18.16 4.56
N PRO A 266 7.17 -19.05 4.99
CA PRO A 266 6.19 -18.74 6.02
C PRO A 266 6.81 -18.74 7.42
N ASN A 267 6.08 -18.17 8.38
CA ASN A 267 6.37 -18.32 9.79
C ASN A 267 6.11 -19.75 10.27
N ALA A 268 6.68 -20.12 11.42
CA ALA A 268 6.35 -21.38 12.09
C ALA A 268 4.95 -21.33 12.74
N GLY A 269 3.93 -21.19 11.90
CA GLY A 269 2.56 -20.91 12.27
C GLY A 269 2.31 -19.43 12.64
N LEU A 270 1.23 -19.20 13.36
CA LEU A 270 0.93 -17.91 13.97
C LEU A 270 1.52 -17.86 15.39
N PRO A 271 1.98 -16.69 15.85
CA PRO A 271 2.44 -16.57 17.23
C PRO A 271 1.29 -16.87 18.19
N ASN A 272 1.58 -17.63 19.24
CA ASN A 272 0.64 -17.93 20.29
C ASN A 272 0.39 -16.68 21.18
N SER A 273 -0.49 -16.84 22.19
CA SER A 273 -0.84 -15.75 23.09
C SER A 273 0.33 -15.20 23.95
N LEU A 274 1.50 -15.83 23.90
CA LEU A 274 2.74 -15.39 24.54
C LEU A 274 3.77 -14.85 23.53
N GLY A 275 3.38 -14.72 22.26
CA GLY A 275 4.26 -14.29 21.18
C GLY A 275 5.29 -15.35 20.76
N GLN A 276 5.10 -16.60 21.16
CA GLN A 276 5.97 -17.72 20.81
C GLN A 276 5.35 -18.50 19.64
N TYR A 277 6.18 -19.19 18.90
CA TYR A 277 5.75 -20.06 17.82
C TYR A 277 5.67 -21.50 18.33
N ASP A 278 4.49 -22.08 18.27
CA ASP A 278 4.22 -23.43 18.78
C ASP A 278 4.41 -24.53 17.73
N GLU A 279 4.52 -24.13 16.46
CA GLU A 279 4.74 -25.07 15.38
C GLU A 279 6.14 -25.66 15.44
N THR A 280 6.21 -26.98 15.26
CA THR A 280 7.47 -27.72 15.22
C THR A 280 7.86 -28.04 13.78
N ALA A 281 9.12 -28.43 13.56
CA ALA A 281 9.57 -28.86 12.25
C ALA A 281 8.74 -30.04 11.69
N ASP A 282 8.26 -30.92 12.57
CA ASP A 282 7.47 -32.10 12.17
C ASP A 282 6.01 -31.73 11.83
N THR A 283 5.43 -30.71 12.46
CA THR A 283 4.07 -30.24 12.15
C THR A 283 4.03 -29.37 10.90
N MET A 284 5.08 -28.57 10.67
CA MET A 284 5.19 -27.71 9.50
C MET A 284 5.58 -28.46 8.22
N ALA A 285 6.39 -29.52 8.34
CA ALA A 285 6.89 -30.25 7.17
C ALA A 285 5.78 -30.77 6.23
N PRO A 286 4.65 -31.34 6.69
CA PRO A 286 3.54 -31.71 5.81
C PRO A 286 2.91 -30.52 5.08
N GLN A 287 2.80 -29.37 5.71
CA GLN A 287 2.24 -28.16 5.11
C GLN A 287 3.15 -27.63 3.99
N ILE A 288 4.46 -27.65 4.22
CA ILE A 288 5.46 -27.31 3.20
C ILE A 288 5.44 -28.32 2.05
N ALA A 289 5.26 -29.62 2.36
CA ALA A 289 5.13 -30.65 1.34
C ALA A 289 3.90 -30.42 0.43
N GLU A 290 2.78 -29.96 0.99
CA GLU A 290 1.59 -29.59 0.21
C GLU A 290 1.88 -28.49 -0.79
N ILE A 291 2.54 -27.38 -0.36
CA ILE A 291 2.96 -26.28 -1.25
C ILE A 291 3.84 -26.78 -2.40
N VAL A 292 4.80 -27.66 -2.07
CA VAL A 292 5.75 -28.22 -3.03
C VAL A 292 5.06 -29.22 -3.96
N ASP A 293 4.15 -30.07 -3.45
CA ASP A 293 3.43 -31.09 -4.22
C ASP A 293 2.44 -30.48 -5.21
N GLU A 294 1.84 -29.33 -4.89
CA GLU A 294 1.03 -28.56 -5.83
C GLU A 294 1.86 -27.86 -6.91
N GLY A 295 3.18 -27.85 -6.82
CA GLY A 295 4.05 -27.21 -7.82
C GLY A 295 3.98 -25.68 -7.82
N LEU A 296 3.75 -25.07 -6.67
CA LEU A 296 3.51 -23.63 -6.55
C LEU A 296 4.79 -22.80 -6.46
N VAL A 297 5.94 -23.39 -6.14
CA VAL A 297 7.15 -22.64 -5.78
C VAL A 297 8.40 -23.12 -6.49
N ASN A 298 9.38 -22.23 -6.56
CA ASN A 298 10.75 -22.48 -7.01
C ASN A 298 11.74 -22.39 -5.84
N ILE A 299 11.39 -21.62 -4.81
CA ILE A 299 12.19 -21.42 -3.61
C ILE A 299 11.28 -21.60 -2.41
N ILE A 300 11.71 -22.40 -1.45
CA ILE A 300 11.00 -22.64 -0.20
C ILE A 300 11.94 -22.44 0.99
N GLY A 301 11.52 -21.71 2.00
CA GLY A 301 12.29 -21.41 3.19
C GLY A 301 11.44 -21.23 4.42
N GLY A 302 11.97 -20.56 5.42
CA GLY A 302 11.27 -20.22 6.63
C GLY A 302 11.52 -18.78 7.06
N CYS A 303 10.57 -18.20 7.81
CA CYS A 303 10.66 -16.87 8.39
C CYS A 303 10.61 -16.95 9.92
N CYS A 304 9.84 -16.09 10.58
CA CYS A 304 9.80 -16.04 12.04
C CYS A 304 9.43 -17.39 12.68
N GLY A 305 10.11 -17.73 13.77
CA GLY A 305 9.93 -18.99 14.48
C GLY A 305 10.64 -20.19 13.88
N THR A 306 11.13 -20.13 12.63
CA THR A 306 11.83 -21.26 12.00
C THR A 306 13.31 -21.29 12.34
N THR A 307 13.85 -22.47 12.55
CA THR A 307 15.24 -22.76 12.89
C THR A 307 15.86 -23.73 11.89
N GLU A 308 17.13 -24.10 12.10
CA GLU A 308 17.81 -25.12 11.30
C GLU A 308 17.07 -26.48 11.29
N GLU A 309 16.31 -26.79 12.34
CA GLU A 309 15.55 -28.04 12.42
C GLU A 309 14.43 -28.08 11.38
N PHE A 310 13.77 -26.96 11.14
CA PHE A 310 12.74 -26.82 10.09
C PHE A 310 13.39 -26.98 8.71
N ILE A 311 14.46 -26.23 8.48
CA ILE A 311 15.16 -26.24 7.18
C ILE A 311 15.73 -27.63 6.88
N ALA A 312 16.17 -28.40 7.87
CA ALA A 312 16.66 -29.76 7.69
C ALA A 312 15.61 -30.74 7.12
N ARG A 313 14.30 -30.43 7.21
CA ARG A 313 13.24 -31.24 6.60
C ARG A 313 13.09 -30.98 5.10
N TYR A 314 13.35 -29.75 4.64
CA TYR A 314 13.03 -29.27 3.31
C TYR A 314 13.81 -29.97 2.18
N PRO A 315 15.11 -30.29 2.28
CA PRO A 315 15.83 -31.01 1.23
C PRO A 315 15.18 -32.32 0.83
N ASN A 316 14.59 -33.06 1.79
CA ASN A 316 13.89 -34.31 1.51
C ASN A 316 12.53 -34.06 0.86
N ILE A 317 11.82 -32.99 1.25
CA ILE A 317 10.52 -32.59 0.69
C ILE A 317 10.67 -32.21 -0.78
N VAL A 318 11.66 -31.39 -1.11
CA VAL A 318 11.87 -30.89 -2.48
C VAL A 318 12.55 -31.89 -3.41
N LYS A 319 13.12 -32.98 -2.86
CA LYS A 319 13.86 -33.98 -3.65
C LYS A 319 12.99 -34.62 -4.72
N GLY A 320 13.41 -34.48 -5.98
CA GLY A 320 12.71 -35.04 -7.13
C GLY A 320 11.39 -34.33 -7.50
N LYS A 321 11.04 -33.26 -6.82
CA LYS A 321 9.88 -32.42 -7.17
C LYS A 321 10.23 -31.46 -8.26
N LYS A 322 9.27 -31.15 -9.13
CA LYS A 322 9.45 -30.19 -10.23
C LYS A 322 9.21 -28.79 -9.72
N PRO A 323 10.10 -27.82 -10.07
CA PRO A 323 9.87 -26.42 -9.74
C PRO A 323 8.67 -25.88 -10.52
N HIS A 324 8.05 -24.82 -9.98
CA HIS A 324 7.02 -24.04 -10.66
C HIS A 324 7.54 -23.50 -12.01
N VAL A 325 6.67 -23.50 -13.02
CA VAL A 325 6.98 -22.90 -14.32
C VAL A 325 6.26 -21.55 -14.38
N PRO A 326 7.00 -20.44 -14.44
CA PRO A 326 6.39 -19.11 -14.54
C PRO A 326 5.40 -19.02 -15.70
N VAL A 327 4.27 -18.37 -15.49
CA VAL A 327 3.29 -18.13 -16.54
C VAL A 327 3.85 -17.15 -17.57
N LYS A 328 3.26 -17.10 -18.75
CA LYS A 328 3.65 -16.11 -19.75
C LYS A 328 3.30 -14.70 -19.26
N LYS A 329 4.12 -13.71 -19.65
CA LYS A 329 3.78 -12.30 -19.45
C LYS A 329 2.39 -12.01 -20.00
N PRO A 330 1.60 -11.14 -19.36
CA PRO A 330 0.30 -10.75 -19.86
C PRO A 330 0.38 -10.24 -21.32
N SER A 331 -0.66 -10.57 -22.10
CA SER A 331 -0.83 -10.02 -23.45
C SER A 331 -1.73 -8.79 -23.47
N THR A 332 -2.11 -8.29 -22.33
CA THR A 332 -2.95 -7.13 -22.07
C THR A 332 -2.19 -6.09 -21.25
N MET A 333 -2.60 -4.84 -21.36
CA MET A 333 -2.06 -3.77 -20.53
C MET A 333 -2.55 -3.91 -19.09
N TRP A 334 -1.62 -3.87 -18.15
CA TRP A 334 -1.91 -3.83 -16.72
C TRP A 334 -1.62 -2.44 -16.18
N LEU A 335 -2.60 -1.88 -15.48
CA LEU A 335 -2.47 -0.65 -14.71
C LEU A 335 -2.95 -0.93 -13.28
N SER A 336 -2.54 -0.12 -12.32
CA SER A 336 -3.01 -0.31 -10.95
C SER A 336 -3.07 0.98 -10.15
N GLY A 337 -4.12 1.05 -9.32
CA GLY A 337 -4.14 1.80 -8.09
C GLY A 337 -3.91 0.83 -6.94
N LEU A 338 -4.87 0.77 -5.98
CA LEU A 338 -4.92 -0.30 -4.98
C LEU A 338 -5.45 -1.61 -5.57
N ASP A 339 -6.21 -1.52 -6.66
CA ASP A 339 -6.74 -2.67 -7.40
C ASP A 339 -6.09 -2.71 -8.80
N LEU A 340 -6.10 -3.90 -9.42
CA LEU A 340 -5.65 -4.10 -10.78
C LEU A 340 -6.71 -3.59 -11.77
N LEU A 341 -6.28 -2.84 -12.79
CA LEU A 341 -7.01 -2.64 -14.02
C LEU A 341 -6.31 -3.43 -15.13
N ASP A 342 -6.87 -4.58 -15.49
CA ASP A 342 -6.45 -5.38 -16.65
C ASP A 342 -7.28 -4.97 -17.87
N VAL A 343 -6.63 -4.36 -18.86
CA VAL A 343 -7.29 -3.87 -20.07
C VAL A 343 -7.50 -5.04 -21.04
N THR A 344 -8.40 -5.94 -20.65
CA THR A 344 -8.79 -7.09 -21.47
C THR A 344 -9.75 -6.68 -22.58
N PRO A 345 -10.01 -7.54 -23.60
CA PRO A 345 -11.02 -7.28 -24.62
C PRO A 345 -12.44 -7.05 -24.09
N ASP A 346 -12.75 -7.52 -22.87
CA ASP A 346 -14.03 -7.26 -22.21
C ASP A 346 -14.14 -5.82 -21.68
N VAL A 347 -13.01 -5.19 -21.39
CA VAL A 347 -12.91 -3.75 -21.11
C VAL A 347 -12.82 -3.03 -22.45
N ARG A 348 -13.95 -2.81 -23.06
CA ARG A 348 -14.03 -2.28 -24.43
C ARG A 348 -13.50 -0.85 -24.56
N PHE A 349 -13.59 -0.07 -23.47
CA PHE A 349 -13.18 1.31 -23.45
C PHE A 349 -12.83 1.74 -22.01
N VAL A 350 -11.68 2.35 -21.86
CA VAL A 350 -11.20 2.88 -20.55
C VAL A 350 -11.58 4.36 -20.48
N ASN A 351 -12.56 4.67 -19.62
CA ASN A 351 -12.92 6.03 -19.29
C ASN A 351 -11.84 6.66 -18.39
N VAL A 352 -11.16 7.67 -18.90
CA VAL A 352 -10.23 8.50 -18.13
C VAL A 352 -10.96 9.78 -17.72
N GLY A 353 -11.16 9.97 -16.41
CA GLY A 353 -11.95 11.08 -15.89
C GLY A 353 -11.22 12.42 -15.98
N GLU A 354 -11.77 13.40 -16.69
CA GLU A 354 -11.14 14.68 -17.05
C GLU A 354 -11.32 15.82 -16.01
N ARG A 355 -12.01 15.61 -14.88
CA ARG A 355 -12.46 16.71 -14.04
C ARG A 355 -11.47 17.17 -12.97
N CYS A 356 -10.39 16.41 -12.72
CA CYS A 356 -9.29 16.80 -11.85
C CYS A 356 -8.17 17.52 -12.63
N ASN A 357 -8.57 18.34 -13.59
CA ASN A 357 -7.70 19.12 -14.44
C ASN A 357 -8.01 20.61 -14.27
N VAL A 358 -7.02 21.40 -13.79
CA VAL A 358 -7.19 22.84 -13.50
C VAL A 358 -7.45 23.65 -14.77
N ALA A 359 -6.90 23.27 -15.92
CA ALA A 359 -7.17 23.94 -17.18
C ALA A 359 -8.57 23.64 -17.73
N GLY A 360 -9.10 22.44 -17.46
CA GLY A 360 -10.40 21.96 -17.94
C GLY A 360 -11.58 22.25 -17.03
N SER A 361 -11.37 22.45 -15.71
CA SER A 361 -12.40 22.58 -14.71
C SER A 361 -12.21 23.82 -13.84
N ARG A 362 -13.01 24.87 -14.08
CA ARG A 362 -12.97 26.11 -13.27
C ARG A 362 -13.27 25.87 -11.79
N LYS A 363 -14.14 24.91 -11.48
CA LYS A 363 -14.45 24.56 -10.09
C LYS A 363 -13.22 23.94 -9.43
N PHE A 364 -12.57 22.98 -10.08
CA PHE A 364 -11.38 22.32 -9.56
C PHE A 364 -10.23 23.32 -9.37
N LEU A 365 -9.95 24.16 -10.38
CA LEU A 365 -8.94 25.24 -10.26
C LEU A 365 -9.18 26.13 -9.05
N ARG A 366 -10.44 26.58 -8.84
CA ARG A 366 -10.75 27.41 -7.69
C ARG A 366 -10.46 26.68 -6.38
N LEU A 367 -10.87 25.43 -6.26
CA LEU A 367 -10.68 24.65 -5.05
C LEU A 367 -9.20 24.42 -4.72
N ILE A 368 -8.38 24.17 -5.74
CA ILE A 368 -6.92 24.04 -5.56
C ILE A 368 -6.31 25.37 -5.13
N ASN A 369 -6.64 26.49 -5.81
CA ASN A 369 -6.16 27.84 -5.45
C ASN A 369 -6.55 28.25 -4.01
N GLU A 370 -7.72 27.82 -3.54
CA GLU A 370 -8.22 28.11 -2.20
C GLU A 370 -7.79 27.05 -1.18
N HIS A 371 -6.98 26.05 -1.56
CA HIS A 371 -6.53 24.91 -0.76
C HIS A 371 -7.71 24.10 -0.13
N GLN A 372 -8.86 24.10 -0.82
CA GLN A 372 -10.05 23.34 -0.41
C GLN A 372 -9.95 21.89 -0.94
N TYR A 373 -8.89 21.19 -0.55
CA TYR A 373 -8.59 19.85 -1.06
C TYR A 373 -9.65 18.82 -0.75
N ALA A 374 -10.30 18.90 0.41
CA ALA A 374 -11.37 17.97 0.77
C ALA A 374 -12.53 18.03 -0.24
N GLU A 375 -12.93 19.25 -0.68
CA GLU A 375 -13.94 19.40 -1.73
C GLU A 375 -13.40 19.01 -3.11
N ALA A 376 -12.12 19.25 -3.39
CA ALA A 376 -11.49 18.82 -4.63
C ALA A 376 -11.48 17.26 -4.76
N LEU A 377 -11.24 16.55 -3.67
CA LEU A 377 -11.31 15.07 -3.63
C LEU A 377 -12.73 14.53 -3.91
N THR A 378 -13.78 15.29 -3.58
CA THR A 378 -15.16 14.89 -3.93
C THR A 378 -15.36 14.82 -5.43
N ILE A 379 -14.66 15.67 -6.20
CA ILE A 379 -14.69 15.65 -7.66
C ILE A 379 -14.05 14.36 -8.19
N ALA A 380 -12.90 13.97 -7.63
CA ALA A 380 -12.23 12.72 -7.99
C ALA A 380 -13.11 11.49 -7.66
N ARG A 381 -13.66 11.45 -6.44
CA ARG A 381 -14.56 10.38 -5.99
C ARG A 381 -15.78 10.25 -6.89
N LYS A 382 -16.40 11.38 -7.22
CA LYS A 382 -17.57 11.40 -8.10
C LYS A 382 -17.26 10.81 -9.49
N GLN A 383 -16.09 11.08 -10.06
CA GLN A 383 -15.70 10.49 -11.33
C GLN A 383 -15.57 8.97 -11.26
N VAL A 384 -15.01 8.42 -10.18
CA VAL A 384 -14.91 6.97 -9.96
C VAL A 384 -16.30 6.34 -9.80
N GLU A 385 -17.21 7.01 -9.05
CA GLU A 385 -18.59 6.59 -8.90
C GLU A 385 -19.37 6.62 -10.23
N ASP A 386 -19.07 7.59 -11.09
CA ASP A 386 -19.67 7.73 -12.42
C ASP A 386 -19.02 6.81 -13.47
N GLY A 387 -18.06 5.94 -13.09
CA GLY A 387 -17.50 4.89 -13.93
C GLY A 387 -16.14 5.21 -14.55
N ALA A 388 -15.42 6.21 -14.06
CA ALA A 388 -14.02 6.39 -14.45
C ALA A 388 -13.17 5.20 -13.99
N LEU A 389 -12.41 4.64 -14.92
CA LEU A 389 -11.45 3.56 -14.64
C LEU A 389 -10.04 4.08 -14.39
N VAL A 390 -9.77 5.34 -14.76
CA VAL A 390 -8.52 6.08 -14.53
C VAL A 390 -8.90 7.52 -14.19
N ILE A 391 -8.15 8.19 -13.33
CA ILE A 391 -8.32 9.62 -13.03
C ILE A 391 -7.16 10.41 -13.63
N ASP A 392 -7.46 11.34 -14.53
CA ASP A 392 -6.51 12.31 -15.04
C ASP A 392 -6.34 13.46 -14.03
N VAL A 393 -5.09 13.79 -13.68
CA VAL A 393 -4.75 14.86 -12.73
C VAL A 393 -3.78 15.84 -13.40
N ASN A 394 -4.21 17.08 -13.52
CA ASN A 394 -3.42 18.17 -14.08
C ASN A 394 -3.47 19.41 -13.17
N MET A 395 -2.30 19.96 -12.87
CA MET A 395 -2.12 21.16 -12.03
C MET A 395 -1.45 22.32 -12.79
N ASP A 396 -1.40 22.27 -14.12
CA ASP A 396 -0.75 23.27 -14.96
C ASP A 396 -1.57 24.56 -15.03
N ASP A 397 -1.26 25.50 -14.15
CA ASP A 397 -1.81 26.86 -14.16
C ASP A 397 -0.70 27.86 -13.81
N GLY A 398 -0.71 29.02 -14.49
CA GLY A 398 0.35 30.03 -14.31
C GLY A 398 0.41 30.69 -12.92
N LEU A 399 -0.59 30.49 -12.07
CA LEU A 399 -0.66 31.04 -10.72
C LEU A 399 -0.40 29.99 -9.64
N LEU A 400 -0.32 28.71 -10.00
CA LEU A 400 -0.07 27.59 -9.09
C LEU A 400 1.41 27.19 -9.09
N ASN A 401 1.89 26.72 -7.95
CA ASN A 401 3.09 25.87 -7.93
C ASN A 401 2.69 24.43 -8.31
N ALA A 402 2.62 24.18 -9.63
CA ALA A 402 2.09 22.94 -10.17
C ALA A 402 2.76 21.68 -9.58
N LYS A 403 4.06 21.74 -9.28
CA LYS A 403 4.81 20.62 -8.69
C LYS A 403 4.37 20.32 -7.26
N GLU A 404 4.22 21.34 -6.45
CA GLU A 404 3.80 21.21 -5.05
C GLU A 404 2.35 20.75 -4.98
N GLU A 405 1.47 21.35 -5.79
CA GLU A 405 0.05 21.00 -5.85
C GLU A 405 -0.17 19.56 -6.36
N MET A 406 0.60 19.12 -7.35
CA MET A 406 0.57 17.75 -7.86
C MET A 406 0.92 16.76 -6.74
N VAL A 407 2.03 16.98 -6.03
CA VAL A 407 2.46 16.12 -4.92
C VAL A 407 1.42 16.11 -3.80
N THR A 408 0.93 17.27 -3.39
CA THR A 408 -0.06 17.39 -2.34
C THR A 408 -1.35 16.66 -2.69
N PHE A 409 -1.89 16.92 -3.88
CA PHE A 409 -3.14 16.30 -4.30
C PHE A 409 -3.02 14.79 -4.52
N LEU A 410 -1.93 14.30 -5.09
CA LEU A 410 -1.70 12.85 -5.26
C LEU A 410 -1.53 12.15 -3.92
N ASN A 411 -0.85 12.75 -2.95
CA ASN A 411 -0.72 12.22 -1.61
C ASN A 411 -2.08 12.13 -0.89
N LEU A 412 -2.91 13.17 -1.04
CA LEU A 412 -4.28 13.19 -0.52
C LEU A 412 -5.15 12.12 -1.20
N LEU A 413 -5.06 12.01 -2.52
CA LEU A 413 -5.78 10.99 -3.29
C LEU A 413 -5.40 9.57 -2.86
N ALA A 414 -4.11 9.31 -2.63
CA ALA A 414 -3.62 8.03 -2.13
C ALA A 414 -4.17 7.65 -0.75
N SER A 415 -4.57 8.65 0.05
CA SER A 415 -5.19 8.46 1.36
C SER A 415 -6.70 8.22 1.30
N GLU A 416 -7.30 8.22 0.10
CA GLU A 416 -8.73 8.02 -0.16
C GLU A 416 -8.97 6.68 -0.89
N PRO A 417 -9.22 5.57 -0.18
CA PRO A 417 -9.27 4.23 -0.78
C PRO A 417 -10.29 4.09 -1.91
N ASP A 418 -11.42 4.78 -1.82
CA ASP A 418 -12.47 4.74 -2.85
C ASP A 418 -11.99 5.34 -4.19
N ILE A 419 -11.03 6.27 -4.14
CA ILE A 419 -10.41 6.90 -5.31
C ILE A 419 -9.12 6.16 -5.67
N ALA A 420 -8.28 5.90 -4.68
CA ALA A 420 -6.96 5.27 -4.87
C ALA A 420 -7.00 3.86 -5.47
N ARG A 421 -8.18 3.20 -5.47
CA ARG A 421 -8.36 1.89 -6.10
C ARG A 421 -8.13 1.91 -7.61
N VAL A 422 -8.38 3.04 -8.30
CA VAL A 422 -8.14 3.18 -9.73
C VAL A 422 -6.75 3.77 -10.01
N PRO A 423 -6.12 3.44 -11.16
CA PRO A 423 -4.88 4.08 -11.58
C PRO A 423 -5.05 5.57 -11.85
N VAL A 424 -3.95 6.31 -11.72
CA VAL A 424 -3.89 7.75 -12.00
C VAL A 424 -3.16 7.98 -13.32
N MET A 425 -3.62 8.95 -14.09
CA MET A 425 -2.92 9.55 -15.21
C MET A 425 -2.34 10.88 -14.73
N ILE A 426 -1.00 11.01 -14.74
CA ILE A 426 -0.29 12.24 -14.39
C ILE A 426 -0.21 13.08 -15.66
N ASP A 427 -0.90 14.20 -15.69
CA ASP A 427 -0.94 15.11 -16.83
C ASP A 427 -0.23 16.42 -16.53
N SER A 428 0.86 16.69 -17.21
CA SER A 428 1.55 17.98 -17.15
C SER A 428 2.42 18.22 -18.37
N SER A 429 2.51 19.47 -18.77
CA SER A 429 3.46 19.97 -19.78
C SER A 429 4.88 20.19 -19.22
N ASP A 430 5.02 20.25 -17.89
CA ASP A 430 6.29 20.39 -17.18
C ASP A 430 6.78 19.01 -16.71
N TRP A 431 7.96 18.60 -17.21
CA TRP A 431 8.52 17.29 -16.90
C TRP A 431 8.91 17.13 -15.41
N ASP A 432 9.28 18.20 -14.74
CA ASP A 432 9.58 18.17 -13.30
C ASP A 432 8.32 17.88 -12.46
N VAL A 433 7.16 18.34 -12.91
CA VAL A 433 5.86 18.01 -12.31
C VAL A 433 5.52 16.54 -12.52
N VAL A 434 5.74 16.01 -13.73
CA VAL A 434 5.55 14.59 -14.04
C VAL A 434 6.42 13.71 -13.15
N LEU A 435 7.73 14.03 -13.05
CA LEU A 435 8.66 13.28 -12.20
C LEU A 435 8.25 13.32 -10.72
N ALA A 436 7.80 14.47 -10.24
CA ALA A 436 7.32 14.59 -8.87
C ALA A 436 6.08 13.72 -8.62
N GLY A 437 5.13 13.70 -9.56
CA GLY A 437 3.95 12.84 -9.50
C GLY A 437 4.28 11.35 -9.52
N LEU A 438 5.22 10.92 -10.38
CA LEU A 438 5.68 9.54 -10.47
C LEU A 438 6.27 9.03 -9.14
N LYS A 439 6.90 9.91 -8.36
CA LYS A 439 7.47 9.60 -7.06
C LYS A 439 6.44 9.46 -5.93
N CYS A 440 5.17 9.78 -6.17
CA CYS A 440 4.09 9.71 -5.18
C CYS A 440 3.22 8.43 -5.31
N LEU A 441 3.25 7.76 -6.47
CA LEU A 441 2.30 6.71 -6.79
C LEU A 441 2.88 5.31 -6.64
N GLN A 442 2.27 4.50 -5.79
CA GLN A 442 2.66 3.10 -5.60
C GLN A 442 2.23 2.20 -6.78
N GLY A 443 1.10 2.50 -7.43
CA GLY A 443 0.57 1.74 -8.55
C GLY A 443 1.29 2.00 -9.88
N LYS A 444 0.93 1.21 -10.90
CA LYS A 444 1.33 1.45 -12.29
C LYS A 444 0.41 2.49 -12.89
N CYS A 445 0.89 3.72 -12.99
CA CYS A 445 0.19 4.89 -13.49
C CYS A 445 0.43 5.12 -14.99
N ILE A 446 -0.21 6.16 -15.54
CA ILE A 446 -0.01 6.63 -16.91
C ILE A 446 0.61 8.02 -16.87
N VAL A 447 1.59 8.29 -17.71
CA VAL A 447 2.14 9.64 -17.95
C VAL A 447 1.48 10.25 -19.18
N ASN A 448 0.93 11.42 -19.05
CA ASN A 448 0.36 12.24 -20.13
C ASN A 448 1.13 13.56 -20.20
N SER A 449 1.99 13.81 -21.15
CA SER A 449 2.38 13.00 -22.30
C SER A 449 3.83 13.27 -22.71
N ILE A 450 4.34 12.45 -23.61
CA ILE A 450 5.60 12.72 -24.33
C ILE A 450 5.33 12.94 -25.81
N SER A 451 6.21 13.63 -26.50
CA SER A 451 6.12 13.85 -27.96
C SER A 451 7.48 14.16 -28.56
N LEU A 452 7.56 14.07 -29.88
CA LEU A 452 8.75 14.43 -30.66
C LEU A 452 8.90 15.94 -30.90
N LYS A 453 8.04 16.78 -30.31
CA LYS A 453 8.02 18.23 -30.50
C LYS A 453 9.37 18.90 -30.26
N ALA A 454 10.10 18.46 -29.25
CA ALA A 454 11.41 19.00 -28.88
C ALA A 454 12.57 18.10 -29.34
N GLY A 455 12.31 17.20 -30.31
CA GLY A 455 13.30 16.30 -30.90
C GLY A 455 13.44 14.96 -30.19
N GLU A 456 14.16 14.05 -30.86
CA GLU A 456 14.30 12.65 -30.40
C GLU A 456 15.04 12.47 -29.08
N GLU A 457 16.06 13.27 -28.80
CA GLU A 457 16.86 13.09 -27.58
C GLU A 457 16.06 13.39 -26.32
N GLN A 458 15.25 14.45 -26.33
CA GLN A 458 14.36 14.75 -25.21
C GLN A 458 13.27 13.70 -25.09
N PHE A 459 12.68 13.28 -26.20
CA PHE A 459 11.70 12.21 -26.26
C PHE A 459 12.24 10.91 -25.63
N LYS A 460 13.45 10.49 -26.01
CA LYS A 460 14.12 9.31 -25.46
C LYS A 460 14.44 9.48 -23.97
N SER A 461 14.84 10.68 -23.55
CA SER A 461 15.10 10.97 -22.13
C SER A 461 13.84 10.80 -21.28
N HIS A 462 12.74 11.43 -21.68
CA HIS A 462 11.46 11.30 -20.99
C HIS A 462 10.95 9.84 -21.02
N ALA A 463 11.09 9.15 -22.13
CA ALA A 463 10.72 7.74 -22.26
C ALA A 463 11.52 6.82 -21.32
N ARG A 464 12.83 7.11 -21.11
CA ARG A 464 13.65 6.37 -20.13
C ARG A 464 13.20 6.59 -18.69
N ASP A 465 12.77 7.83 -18.35
CA ASP A 465 12.20 8.11 -17.03
C ASP A 465 10.88 7.36 -16.83
N VAL A 466 9.97 7.38 -17.82
CA VAL A 466 8.73 6.60 -17.78
C VAL A 466 9.03 5.12 -17.51
N LYS A 467 9.98 4.54 -18.26
CA LYS A 467 10.39 3.15 -18.08
C LYS A 467 10.98 2.89 -16.71
N ARG A 468 11.82 3.80 -16.19
CA ARG A 468 12.45 3.72 -14.88
C ARG A 468 11.40 3.61 -13.76
N PHE A 469 10.31 4.37 -13.85
CA PHE A 469 9.23 4.33 -12.87
C PHE A 469 8.17 3.26 -13.16
N GLY A 470 8.33 2.49 -14.24
CA GLY A 470 7.41 1.42 -14.61
C GLY A 470 6.02 1.88 -15.00
N ALA A 471 5.88 3.11 -15.52
CA ALA A 471 4.61 3.69 -15.94
C ALA A 471 4.28 3.38 -17.39
N ALA A 472 3.00 3.45 -17.77
CA ALA A 472 2.54 3.55 -19.14
C ALA A 472 2.60 5.00 -19.62
N VAL A 473 2.53 5.25 -20.92
CA VAL A 473 2.75 6.58 -21.48
C VAL A 473 1.81 6.92 -22.63
N VAL A 474 1.24 8.11 -22.58
CA VAL A 474 0.56 8.73 -23.73
C VAL A 474 1.60 9.40 -24.62
N VAL A 475 1.53 9.10 -25.89
CA VAL A 475 2.41 9.64 -26.95
C VAL A 475 1.58 10.48 -27.91
N MET A 476 1.76 11.79 -27.82
CA MET A 476 1.05 12.69 -28.73
C MET A 476 1.69 12.71 -30.12
N CYS A 477 0.86 12.75 -31.14
CA CYS A 477 1.30 12.91 -32.51
C CYS A 477 1.71 14.36 -32.83
N PHE A 478 2.80 14.79 -32.15
CA PHE A 478 3.53 16.03 -32.41
C PHE A 478 4.97 15.70 -32.78
N ASP A 479 5.51 16.40 -33.74
CA ASP A 479 6.92 16.37 -34.10
C ASP A 479 7.52 17.78 -34.10
N GLU A 480 8.71 17.91 -34.62
CA GLU A 480 9.45 19.17 -34.71
C GLU A 480 8.75 20.23 -35.61
N GLU A 481 7.85 19.78 -36.51
CA GLU A 481 7.04 20.68 -37.37
C GLU A 481 5.72 21.09 -36.66
N GLY A 482 5.40 20.50 -35.50
CA GLY A 482 4.21 20.79 -34.72
C GLY A 482 3.17 19.70 -34.72
N GLN A 483 1.94 20.06 -34.38
CA GLN A 483 0.81 19.15 -34.25
C GLN A 483 0.38 18.52 -35.56
N ALA A 484 0.22 17.21 -35.56
CA ALA A 484 -0.30 16.52 -36.74
C ALA A 484 -1.81 16.74 -36.88
N THR A 485 -2.22 17.26 -38.03
CA THR A 485 -3.62 17.47 -38.38
C THR A 485 -4.15 16.44 -39.38
N THR A 486 -3.30 15.96 -40.29
CA THR A 486 -3.67 15.01 -41.35
C THR A 486 -3.38 13.56 -40.96
N TYR A 487 -4.10 12.63 -41.54
CA TYR A 487 -3.91 11.19 -41.41
C TYR A 487 -2.45 10.76 -41.67
N ASP A 488 -1.87 11.24 -42.77
CA ASP A 488 -0.50 10.85 -43.15
C ASP A 488 0.54 11.28 -42.09
N ARG A 489 0.43 12.50 -41.56
CA ARG A 489 1.34 12.96 -40.50
C ARG A 489 1.09 12.24 -39.19
N LYS A 490 -0.18 12.00 -38.79
CA LYS A 490 -0.51 11.27 -37.59
C LYS A 490 0.11 9.87 -37.58
N THR A 491 -0.03 9.16 -38.72
CA THR A 491 0.49 7.80 -38.86
C THR A 491 2.02 7.75 -38.96
N ALA A 492 2.63 8.69 -39.69
CA ALA A 492 4.09 8.78 -39.77
C ALA A 492 4.76 9.06 -38.42
N ILE A 493 4.21 10.00 -37.61
CA ILE A 493 4.73 10.33 -36.30
C ILE A 493 4.52 9.15 -35.36
N ALA A 494 3.34 8.52 -35.34
CA ALA A 494 3.07 7.36 -34.52
C ALA A 494 4.04 6.21 -34.83
N GLN A 495 4.30 5.91 -36.09
CA GLN A 495 5.27 4.88 -36.48
C GLN A 495 6.69 5.21 -36.02
N ARG A 496 7.13 6.45 -36.17
CA ARG A 496 8.47 6.90 -35.75
C ARG A 496 8.62 6.79 -34.25
N ALA A 497 7.66 7.31 -33.49
CA ALA A 497 7.65 7.25 -32.05
C ALA A 497 7.61 5.80 -31.54
N TYR A 498 6.77 4.95 -32.12
CA TYR A 498 6.69 3.53 -31.77
C TYR A 498 8.04 2.82 -31.95
N ASN A 499 8.72 3.04 -33.10
CA ASN A 499 10.01 2.42 -33.33
C ASN A 499 11.06 2.86 -32.31
N ILE A 500 11.13 4.14 -31.97
CA ILE A 500 12.04 4.67 -30.95
C ILE A 500 11.75 4.05 -29.59
N LEU A 501 10.48 4.04 -29.16
CA LEU A 501 10.09 3.54 -27.85
C LEU A 501 10.35 2.05 -27.70
N THR A 502 10.02 1.25 -28.71
CA THR A 502 10.14 -0.21 -28.62
C THR A 502 11.53 -0.73 -28.90
N GLN A 503 12.25 -0.15 -29.88
CA GLN A 503 13.53 -0.68 -30.35
C GLN A 503 14.73 -0.04 -29.66
N GLU A 504 14.68 1.26 -29.33
CA GLU A 504 15.82 1.97 -28.74
C GLU A 504 15.70 2.15 -27.24
N VAL A 505 14.49 2.46 -26.71
CA VAL A 505 14.24 2.62 -25.27
C VAL A 505 13.83 1.28 -24.63
N GLY A 506 13.10 0.44 -25.38
CA GLY A 506 12.62 -0.85 -24.92
C GLY A 506 11.44 -0.74 -23.97
N ILE A 507 10.50 0.16 -24.24
CA ILE A 507 9.18 0.21 -23.59
C ILE A 507 8.35 -0.95 -24.15
N ASN A 508 7.59 -1.58 -23.28
CA ASN A 508 6.63 -2.60 -23.66
C ASN A 508 5.56 -1.98 -24.58
N PRO A 509 5.31 -2.52 -25.78
CA PRO A 509 4.28 -2.01 -26.67
C PRO A 509 2.90 -1.86 -26.02
N LEU A 510 2.56 -2.74 -25.06
CA LEU A 510 1.31 -2.68 -24.32
C LEU A 510 1.18 -1.43 -23.42
N ASP A 511 2.29 -0.75 -23.10
CA ASP A 511 2.29 0.45 -22.25
C ASP A 511 2.32 1.76 -23.06
N ILE A 512 2.18 1.67 -24.37
CA ILE A 512 2.16 2.81 -25.28
C ILE A 512 0.73 3.15 -25.67
N ILE A 513 0.31 4.39 -25.39
CA ILE A 513 -1.01 4.91 -25.72
C ILE A 513 -0.84 6.09 -26.68
N PHE A 514 -1.20 5.96 -27.96
CA PHE A 514 -1.12 7.08 -28.89
C PHE A 514 -2.29 8.04 -28.73
N ASP A 515 -2.02 9.34 -28.71
CA ASP A 515 -3.02 10.39 -28.94
C ASP A 515 -2.78 11.03 -30.32
N PRO A 516 -3.59 10.66 -31.32
CA PRO A 516 -3.50 11.26 -32.64
C PRO A 516 -4.04 12.70 -32.71
N ASN A 517 -4.22 13.38 -31.60
CA ASN A 517 -4.74 14.73 -31.43
C ASN A 517 -6.20 14.89 -31.85
N VAL A 518 -7.09 14.95 -30.88
CA VAL A 518 -8.49 15.33 -31.10
C VAL A 518 -8.55 16.85 -31.25
N LEU A 519 -8.92 17.32 -32.41
CA LEU A 519 -9.00 18.72 -32.76
C LEU A 519 -10.46 19.16 -32.97
N ALA A 520 -10.72 20.47 -32.78
CA ALA A 520 -12.05 21.01 -32.91
C ALA A 520 -12.53 20.94 -34.37
N VAL A 521 -13.79 20.53 -34.58
CA VAL A 521 -14.48 20.52 -35.85
C VAL A 521 -15.57 21.60 -35.88
N ALA A 522 -16.13 21.88 -37.06
CA ALA A 522 -17.18 22.89 -37.27
C ALA A 522 -16.81 24.28 -36.68
N THR A 523 -15.60 24.71 -36.92
CA THR A 523 -15.08 26.01 -36.47
C THR A 523 -15.35 27.16 -37.45
N GLY A 524 -15.90 26.85 -38.61
CA GLY A 524 -16.04 27.78 -39.74
C GLY A 524 -14.81 27.87 -40.65
N MET A 525 -13.77 27.09 -40.40
CA MET A 525 -12.55 26.98 -41.22
C MET A 525 -12.56 25.66 -41.95
N GLU A 526 -12.52 25.68 -43.29
CA GLU A 526 -12.64 24.47 -44.16
C GLU A 526 -11.54 23.41 -43.81
N GLU A 527 -10.35 23.85 -43.45
CA GLU A 527 -9.26 22.97 -43.06
C GLU A 527 -9.52 22.14 -41.81
N HIS A 528 -10.46 22.55 -40.94
CA HIS A 528 -10.81 21.85 -39.71
C HIS A 528 -11.91 20.81 -39.89
N ASP A 529 -12.60 20.82 -41.02
CA ASP A 529 -13.78 19.98 -41.24
C ASP A 529 -13.45 18.48 -41.25
N SER A 530 -12.25 18.11 -41.69
CA SER A 530 -11.83 16.69 -41.79
C SER A 530 -11.21 16.14 -40.51
N TYR A 531 -10.93 16.94 -39.49
CA TYR A 531 -10.12 16.55 -38.32
C TYR A 531 -10.68 15.35 -37.57
N GLY A 532 -12.00 15.24 -37.43
CA GLY A 532 -12.66 14.11 -36.81
C GLY A 532 -12.42 12.80 -37.57
N LEU A 533 -12.60 12.84 -38.91
CA LEU A 533 -12.36 11.69 -39.80
C LEU A 533 -10.88 11.29 -39.80
N GLU A 534 -9.96 12.26 -39.89
CA GLU A 534 -8.52 12.01 -39.87
C GLU A 534 -8.05 11.30 -38.59
N PHE A 535 -8.61 11.67 -37.42
CA PHE A 535 -8.36 10.98 -36.18
C PHE A 535 -8.86 9.53 -36.21
N ILE A 536 -10.12 9.33 -36.63
CA ILE A 536 -10.74 8.00 -36.70
C ILE A 536 -9.96 7.07 -37.62
N ARG A 537 -9.52 7.56 -38.77
CA ARG A 537 -8.70 6.81 -39.77
C ARG A 537 -7.33 6.45 -39.16
N ALA A 538 -6.66 7.43 -38.51
CA ALA A 538 -5.38 7.22 -37.89
C ALA A 538 -5.46 6.19 -36.73
N THR A 539 -6.54 6.22 -35.93
CA THR A 539 -6.84 5.21 -34.94
C THR A 539 -6.82 3.80 -35.50
N GLY A 540 -7.61 3.58 -36.58
CA GLY A 540 -7.66 2.28 -37.26
C GLY A 540 -6.31 1.84 -37.84
N TRP A 541 -5.50 2.78 -38.31
CA TRP A 541 -4.17 2.47 -38.81
C TRP A 541 -3.22 2.06 -37.67
N ILE A 542 -3.18 2.81 -36.56
CA ILE A 542 -2.36 2.53 -35.37
C ILE A 542 -2.65 1.13 -34.86
N LYS A 543 -3.92 0.78 -34.66
CA LYS A 543 -4.32 -0.52 -34.13
C LYS A 543 -3.93 -1.70 -35.06
N ARG A 544 -3.88 -1.49 -36.36
CA ARG A 544 -3.47 -2.53 -37.34
C ARG A 544 -1.97 -2.64 -37.55
N ASN A 545 -1.21 -1.55 -37.39
CA ASN A 545 0.20 -1.49 -37.79
C ASN A 545 1.18 -1.38 -36.60
N LEU A 546 0.71 -0.98 -35.41
CA LEU A 546 1.53 -0.85 -34.19
C LEU A 546 1.05 -1.85 -33.13
N PRO A 547 1.51 -3.12 -33.22
CA PRO A 547 1.01 -4.18 -32.34
C PRO A 547 1.18 -3.87 -30.86
N GLY A 548 0.13 -4.08 -30.09
CA GLY A 548 0.11 -3.83 -28.63
C GLY A 548 -0.23 -2.39 -28.26
N ALA A 549 -0.06 -1.41 -29.14
CA ALA A 549 -0.34 -0.02 -28.82
C ALA A 549 -1.84 0.25 -28.65
N HIS A 550 -2.14 1.15 -27.73
CA HIS A 550 -3.47 1.69 -27.43
C HIS A 550 -3.67 3.05 -28.08
N VAL A 551 -4.92 3.52 -28.11
CA VAL A 551 -5.27 4.85 -28.66
C VAL A 551 -6.16 5.59 -27.70
N SER A 552 -5.79 6.83 -27.37
CA SER A 552 -6.52 7.75 -26.52
C SER A 552 -6.76 9.10 -27.22
N GLY A 553 -7.48 9.99 -26.55
CA GLY A 553 -7.64 11.38 -26.96
C GLY A 553 -8.48 12.18 -25.97
N GLY A 554 -8.25 13.48 -25.92
CA GLY A 554 -9.03 14.44 -25.16
C GLY A 554 -10.33 14.78 -25.88
N ILE A 555 -11.41 14.04 -25.60
CA ILE A 555 -12.65 14.09 -26.37
C ILE A 555 -13.34 15.46 -26.33
N SER A 556 -13.22 16.16 -25.22
CA SER A 556 -13.81 17.49 -25.04
C SER A 556 -13.29 18.55 -26.04
N ASN A 557 -12.12 18.33 -26.65
CA ASN A 557 -11.55 19.24 -27.64
C ASN A 557 -12.35 19.26 -28.94
N LEU A 558 -12.95 18.13 -29.35
CA LEU A 558 -13.72 17.99 -30.57
C LEU A 558 -14.80 19.06 -30.74
N SER A 559 -15.48 19.35 -29.66
CA SER A 559 -16.66 20.23 -29.61
C SER A 559 -16.38 21.64 -29.08
N PHE A 560 -15.13 22.08 -29.17
CA PHE A 560 -14.72 23.38 -28.62
C PHE A 560 -15.53 24.55 -29.20
N SER A 561 -15.87 24.49 -30.48
CA SER A 561 -16.70 25.47 -31.21
C SER A 561 -18.12 25.63 -30.64
N PHE A 562 -18.63 24.60 -29.90
CA PHE A 562 -19.98 24.61 -29.33
C PHE A 562 -19.99 24.85 -27.81
N ARG A 563 -18.99 25.51 -27.26
CA ARG A 563 -18.98 25.88 -25.84
C ARG A 563 -20.23 26.69 -25.49
N GLY A 564 -20.96 26.23 -24.45
CA GLY A 564 -22.24 26.82 -24.02
C GLY A 564 -23.49 26.04 -24.48
N ASN A 565 -23.35 25.04 -25.38
CA ASN A 565 -24.40 24.10 -25.73
C ASN A 565 -24.01 22.66 -25.30
N ASN A 566 -24.30 22.31 -24.06
CA ASN A 566 -23.86 21.03 -23.49
C ASN A 566 -24.42 19.82 -24.22
N TYR A 567 -25.68 19.87 -24.63
CA TYR A 567 -26.30 18.75 -25.32
C TYR A 567 -25.62 18.43 -26.68
N ILE A 568 -25.41 19.45 -27.52
CA ILE A 568 -24.70 19.26 -28.80
C ILE A 568 -23.29 18.72 -28.58
N ARG A 569 -22.60 19.25 -27.58
CA ARG A 569 -21.25 18.77 -27.24
C ARG A 569 -21.26 17.30 -26.86
N GLU A 570 -22.14 16.88 -25.95
CA GLU A 570 -22.26 15.49 -25.53
C GLU A 570 -22.68 14.57 -26.68
N ALA A 571 -23.59 15.03 -27.56
CA ALA A 571 -23.99 14.28 -28.74
C ALA A 571 -22.82 14.11 -29.75
N MET A 572 -22.04 15.17 -29.97
CA MET A 572 -20.81 15.09 -30.80
C MET A 572 -19.80 14.10 -30.21
N HIS A 573 -19.61 14.12 -28.90
CA HIS A 573 -18.72 13.19 -28.22
C HIS A 573 -19.20 11.74 -28.37
N ALA A 574 -20.51 11.49 -28.19
CA ALA A 574 -21.09 10.16 -28.33
C ALA A 574 -20.93 9.60 -29.75
N VAL A 575 -21.18 10.43 -30.77
CA VAL A 575 -21.01 10.03 -32.19
C VAL A 575 -19.55 9.78 -32.52
N PHE A 576 -18.65 10.67 -32.11
CA PHE A 576 -17.22 10.50 -32.33
C PHE A 576 -16.68 9.23 -31.70
N LEU A 577 -16.98 9.00 -30.42
CA LEU A 577 -16.55 7.81 -29.67
C LEU A 577 -17.09 6.54 -30.31
N TYR A 578 -18.35 6.53 -30.74
CA TYR A 578 -18.94 5.38 -31.42
C TYR A 578 -18.10 4.94 -32.63
N HIS A 579 -17.74 5.88 -33.52
CA HIS A 579 -16.96 5.56 -34.68
C HIS A 579 -15.48 5.28 -34.38
N ALA A 580 -14.88 5.99 -33.43
CA ALA A 580 -13.48 5.80 -33.06
C ALA A 580 -13.26 4.46 -32.32
N ILE A 581 -14.19 4.04 -31.46
CA ILE A 581 -14.15 2.74 -30.78
C ILE A 581 -14.28 1.60 -31.79
N GLN A 582 -15.11 1.74 -32.82
CA GLN A 582 -15.19 0.75 -33.91
C GLN A 582 -13.88 0.61 -34.69
N GLN A 583 -13.04 1.65 -34.73
CA GLN A 583 -11.71 1.59 -35.32
C GLN A 583 -10.63 1.13 -34.28
N GLY A 584 -11.02 0.85 -33.06
CA GLY A 584 -10.15 0.29 -32.02
C GLY A 584 -9.62 1.30 -31.00
N MET A 585 -10.21 2.50 -30.91
CA MET A 585 -9.93 3.41 -29.79
C MET A 585 -10.37 2.75 -28.50
N ASP A 586 -9.49 2.65 -27.53
CA ASP A 586 -9.69 1.90 -26.30
C ASP A 586 -9.50 2.73 -25.01
N PHE A 587 -9.00 3.94 -25.12
CA PHE A 587 -8.94 4.93 -24.04
C PHE A 587 -9.59 6.25 -24.49
N GLY A 588 -10.06 7.04 -23.51
CA GLY A 588 -10.50 8.41 -23.79
C GLY A 588 -10.61 9.24 -22.54
N ILE A 589 -10.06 10.46 -22.61
CA ILE A 589 -10.18 11.46 -21.56
C ILE A 589 -11.53 12.12 -21.75
N VAL A 590 -12.49 11.79 -20.86
CA VAL A 590 -13.90 12.10 -20.99
C VAL A 590 -14.50 12.60 -19.69
N ASN A 591 -15.71 13.17 -19.77
CA ASN A 591 -16.54 13.37 -18.61
C ASN A 591 -17.33 12.08 -18.32
N PRO A 592 -17.04 11.31 -17.24
CA PRO A 592 -17.73 10.06 -16.96
C PRO A 592 -19.24 10.26 -16.69
N ALA A 593 -19.63 11.46 -16.27
CA ALA A 593 -21.03 11.80 -15.97
C ALA A 593 -21.88 12.10 -17.22
N SER A 594 -21.30 12.05 -18.41
CA SER A 594 -22.06 12.27 -19.67
C SER A 594 -23.13 11.19 -19.82
N LYS A 595 -24.36 11.60 -20.13
CA LYS A 595 -25.50 10.70 -20.23
C LYS A 595 -25.97 10.46 -21.66
N VAL A 596 -25.49 11.24 -22.62
CA VAL A 596 -25.90 11.13 -24.04
C VAL A 596 -25.18 9.94 -24.65
N THR A 597 -25.96 8.96 -25.13
CA THR A 597 -25.45 7.80 -25.87
C THR A 597 -25.82 7.91 -27.34
N TYR A 598 -25.01 7.29 -28.21
CA TYR A 598 -25.22 7.32 -29.67
C TYR A 598 -26.65 6.91 -30.07
N GLY A 599 -27.20 5.85 -29.45
CA GLY A 599 -28.53 5.32 -29.76
C GLY A 599 -29.71 6.17 -29.26
N GLU A 600 -29.47 7.15 -28.40
CA GLU A 600 -30.50 8.04 -27.84
C GLU A 600 -30.58 9.37 -28.61
N ILE A 601 -29.64 9.64 -29.51
CA ILE A 601 -29.68 10.86 -30.33
C ILE A 601 -30.77 10.71 -31.40
N PRO A 602 -31.70 11.68 -31.52
CA PRO A 602 -32.71 11.67 -32.60
C PRO A 602 -32.08 11.54 -33.99
N GLU A 603 -32.70 10.74 -34.86
CA GLU A 603 -32.12 10.33 -36.14
C GLU A 603 -31.77 11.51 -37.03
N ASP A 604 -32.60 12.56 -37.07
CA ASP A 604 -32.39 13.80 -37.81
C ASP A 604 -31.14 14.56 -37.29
N GLN A 605 -30.93 14.60 -35.99
CA GLN A 605 -29.77 15.23 -35.37
C GLN A 605 -28.53 14.36 -35.52
N LEU A 606 -28.67 13.03 -35.35
CA LEU A 606 -27.59 12.06 -35.49
C LEU A 606 -26.94 12.18 -36.86
N LYS A 607 -27.77 12.24 -37.89
CA LYS A 607 -27.28 12.37 -39.27
C LYS A 607 -26.44 13.63 -39.49
N VAL A 608 -26.88 14.78 -39.00
CA VAL A 608 -26.15 16.04 -39.10
C VAL A 608 -24.81 15.98 -38.36
N ILE A 609 -24.79 15.41 -37.18
CA ILE A 609 -23.56 15.26 -36.35
C ILE A 609 -22.59 14.29 -37.03
N GLU A 610 -23.07 13.15 -37.54
CA GLU A 610 -22.23 12.20 -38.28
C GLU A 610 -21.65 12.82 -39.57
N ASP A 611 -22.44 13.60 -40.33
CA ASP A 611 -21.96 14.26 -41.54
C ASP A 611 -20.78 15.21 -41.24
N VAL A 612 -20.81 15.88 -40.08
CA VAL A 612 -19.67 16.70 -39.59
C VAL A 612 -18.48 15.85 -39.20
N ILE A 613 -18.70 14.88 -38.32
CA ILE A 613 -17.59 14.10 -37.70
C ILE A 613 -16.88 13.24 -38.76
N LEU A 614 -17.64 12.68 -39.68
CA LEU A 614 -17.14 11.82 -40.76
C LEU A 614 -16.84 12.58 -42.09
N TYR A 615 -16.99 13.91 -42.05
CA TYR A 615 -16.75 14.79 -43.19
C TYR A 615 -17.45 14.27 -44.48
N ARG A 616 -18.74 13.93 -44.36
CA ARG A 616 -19.52 13.39 -45.47
C ARG A 616 -20.00 14.47 -46.45
N ASP A 617 -20.09 15.70 -45.98
CA ASP A 617 -20.58 16.85 -46.73
C ASP A 617 -19.86 18.14 -46.28
N LYS A 618 -19.44 18.96 -47.26
CA LYS A 618 -18.75 20.24 -46.99
C LYS A 618 -19.60 21.26 -46.21
N ASN A 619 -20.93 21.20 -46.39
CA ASN A 619 -21.84 22.12 -45.69
C ASN A 619 -22.35 21.56 -44.35
N ALA A 620 -21.83 20.44 -43.91
CA ALA A 620 -22.29 19.78 -42.67
C ALA A 620 -22.08 20.67 -41.44
N SER A 621 -20.97 21.40 -41.40
CA SER A 621 -20.65 22.32 -40.32
C SER A 621 -21.68 23.44 -40.16
N GLU A 622 -22.15 24.01 -41.26
CA GLU A 622 -23.21 25.05 -41.24
C GLU A 622 -24.53 24.48 -40.74
N ARG A 623 -24.92 23.28 -41.17
CA ARG A 623 -26.14 22.61 -40.71
C ARG A 623 -26.08 22.27 -39.22
N LEU A 624 -24.91 21.92 -38.71
CA LEU A 624 -24.76 21.67 -37.26
C LEU A 624 -24.88 22.95 -36.44
N ILE A 625 -24.34 24.05 -36.90
CA ILE A 625 -24.49 25.38 -36.30
C ILE A 625 -25.98 25.78 -36.26
N GLU A 626 -26.71 25.64 -37.39
CA GLU A 626 -28.15 25.92 -37.41
C GLU A 626 -28.94 25.01 -36.45
N LEU A 627 -28.59 23.72 -36.39
CA LEU A 627 -29.19 22.77 -35.45
C LEU A 627 -28.94 23.17 -33.98
N ALA A 628 -27.71 23.59 -33.66
CA ALA A 628 -27.33 24.03 -32.34
C ALA A 628 -28.10 25.29 -31.90
N GLU A 629 -28.35 26.24 -32.82
CA GLU A 629 -29.18 27.42 -32.54
C GLU A 629 -30.64 27.03 -32.29
N LYS A 630 -31.24 26.18 -33.17
CA LYS A 630 -32.61 25.70 -33.00
C LYS A 630 -32.84 25.02 -31.66
N ILE A 631 -31.89 24.14 -31.24
CA ILE A 631 -31.96 23.44 -29.95
C ILE A 631 -31.88 24.45 -28.80
N LYS A 632 -30.99 25.41 -28.87
CA LYS A 632 -30.85 26.47 -27.87
C LYS A 632 -32.11 27.31 -27.76
N ASP A 633 -32.73 27.68 -28.85
CA ASP A 633 -33.98 28.47 -28.87
C ASP A 633 -35.18 27.65 -28.35
N GLN A 634 -35.28 26.37 -28.66
CA GLN A 634 -36.28 25.47 -28.11
C GLN A 634 -36.12 25.29 -26.61
N ALA A 635 -34.90 25.18 -26.10
CA ALA A 635 -34.60 25.11 -24.67
C ALA A 635 -34.97 26.41 -23.94
N ALA A 636 -34.76 27.59 -24.61
CA ALA A 636 -35.17 28.89 -24.10
C ALA A 636 -36.68 29.08 -24.12
N ALA A 637 -37.40 28.58 -25.14
CA ALA A 637 -38.86 28.69 -25.29
C ALA A 637 -39.65 27.76 -24.35
N THR A 638 -39.08 26.63 -23.96
CA THR A 638 -39.67 25.68 -23.00
C THR A 638 -39.44 26.07 -21.54
N GLY A 639 -38.97 27.30 -21.25
CA GLY A 639 -38.81 27.86 -19.91
C GLY A 639 -37.88 26.99 -19.06
N GLY A 640 -36.64 27.25 -19.17
CA GLY A 640 -35.51 26.54 -18.53
C GLY A 640 -35.69 26.09 -17.09
N SER A 641 -36.43 25.02 -16.87
CA SER A 641 -36.51 24.39 -15.53
C SER A 641 -35.80 23.05 -15.44
N ASN A 642 -35.05 22.63 -16.47
CA ASN A 642 -34.34 21.34 -16.45
C ASN A 642 -32.81 21.40 -16.19
N SER A 643 -32.27 22.60 -15.89
CA SER A 643 -30.86 22.71 -15.50
C SER A 643 -30.63 22.77 -13.97
N LYS A 644 -31.71 22.63 -13.18
CA LYS A 644 -31.61 22.60 -11.71
C LYS A 644 -31.97 21.24 -11.07
N SER A 645 -32.32 20.22 -11.83
CA SER A 645 -32.74 18.93 -11.26
C SER A 645 -31.69 17.79 -11.40
N ALA A 646 -30.48 18.08 -11.84
CA ALA A 646 -29.37 17.10 -11.80
C ALA A 646 -28.34 17.40 -10.68
N ALA A 647 -28.56 18.44 -9.90
CA ALA A 647 -27.80 18.68 -8.66
C ALA A 647 -28.74 18.39 -7.49
N THR A 648 -28.55 17.27 -6.82
CA THR A 648 -29.21 16.80 -5.59
C THR A 648 -30.31 15.74 -5.77
N ALA A 649 -30.01 14.62 -6.38
CA ALA A 649 -30.55 13.40 -5.81
C ALA A 649 -29.71 13.12 -4.55
N TYR A 650 -30.23 13.43 -3.38
CA TYR A 650 -29.63 13.02 -2.11
C TYR A 650 -29.38 11.51 -2.18
N PRO A 651 -28.19 11.01 -1.84
CA PRO A 651 -27.94 9.58 -1.75
C PRO A 651 -29.01 8.91 -0.89
N GLU A 652 -29.45 7.72 -1.25
CA GLU A 652 -30.57 7.02 -0.62
C GLU A 652 -30.41 6.94 0.91
N TRP A 653 -29.20 6.77 1.41
CA TRP A 653 -28.86 6.72 2.84
C TRP A 653 -29.11 8.06 3.57
N ARG A 654 -29.25 9.17 2.86
CA ARG A 654 -29.57 10.47 3.46
C ARG A 654 -31.02 10.55 3.96
N ASN A 655 -31.87 9.60 3.57
CA ASN A 655 -33.24 9.49 4.05
C ASN A 655 -33.38 8.76 5.39
N ASP A 656 -32.28 8.20 5.91
CA ASP A 656 -32.21 7.52 7.21
C ASP A 656 -32.23 8.54 8.37
N THR A 657 -32.40 8.02 9.61
CA THR A 657 -32.26 8.84 10.82
C THR A 657 -30.87 9.41 10.97
N VAL A 658 -30.72 10.51 11.70
CA VAL A 658 -29.42 11.18 11.90
C VAL A 658 -28.36 10.24 12.50
N GLU A 659 -28.77 9.35 13.41
CA GLU A 659 -27.87 8.35 14.01
C GLU A 659 -27.32 7.39 12.96
N LYS A 660 -28.21 6.86 12.09
CA LYS A 660 -27.78 5.95 11.01
C LYS A 660 -26.95 6.64 9.97
N ARG A 661 -27.24 7.90 9.68
CA ARG A 661 -26.43 8.71 8.76
C ARG A 661 -25.02 8.92 9.29
N LEU A 662 -24.88 9.24 10.57
CA LEU A 662 -23.58 9.38 11.25
C LEU A 662 -22.79 8.07 11.26
N GLN A 663 -23.45 6.95 11.60
CA GLN A 663 -22.83 5.61 11.54
C GLN A 663 -22.39 5.25 10.13
N TYR A 664 -23.23 5.49 9.13
CA TYR A 664 -22.91 5.22 7.73
C TYR A 664 -21.77 6.10 7.22
N ALA A 665 -21.78 7.38 7.57
CA ALA A 665 -20.72 8.33 7.22
C ALA A 665 -19.37 7.88 7.76
N LEU A 666 -19.31 7.43 9.01
CA LEU A 666 -18.09 6.86 9.60
C LEU A 666 -17.67 5.57 8.89
N LYS A 667 -18.58 4.61 8.72
CA LYS A 667 -18.32 3.33 8.07
C LYS A 667 -17.79 3.49 6.64
N LYS A 668 -18.30 4.49 5.91
CA LYS A 668 -17.88 4.77 4.51
C LYS A 668 -16.79 5.83 4.40
N GLY A 669 -16.44 6.48 5.49
CA GLY A 669 -15.47 7.56 5.49
C GLY A 669 -15.95 8.79 4.71
N ILE A 670 -17.22 9.18 4.84
CA ILE A 670 -17.84 10.31 4.14
C ILE A 670 -17.90 11.51 5.09
N GLY A 671 -17.12 12.54 4.82
CA GLY A 671 -17.06 13.77 5.63
C GLY A 671 -18.03 14.86 5.20
N ASP A 672 -18.55 14.81 3.98
CA ASP A 672 -19.26 15.93 3.32
C ASP A 672 -20.51 16.41 4.05
N TYR A 673 -21.13 15.54 4.83
CA TYR A 673 -22.39 15.84 5.53
C TYR A 673 -22.23 15.85 7.05
N ILE A 674 -21.03 15.58 7.56
CA ILE A 674 -20.83 15.31 9.00
C ILE A 674 -21.20 16.52 9.86
N GLU A 675 -20.83 17.73 9.45
CA GLU A 675 -21.16 18.95 10.16
C GLU A 675 -22.67 19.20 10.21
N ALA A 676 -23.39 19.01 9.09
CA ALA A 676 -24.83 19.17 9.03
C ALA A 676 -25.55 18.13 9.90
N ASP A 677 -25.10 16.87 9.86
CA ASP A 677 -25.68 15.79 10.63
C ASP A 677 -25.41 15.94 12.14
N ILE A 678 -24.22 16.41 12.51
CA ILE A 678 -23.90 16.72 13.91
C ILE A 678 -24.76 17.86 14.42
N ASN A 679 -24.94 18.95 13.64
CA ASN A 679 -25.78 20.06 14.03
C ASN A 679 -27.26 19.64 14.17
N GLU A 680 -27.76 18.71 13.34
CA GLU A 680 -29.10 18.11 13.49
C GLU A 680 -29.14 17.25 14.77
N ALA A 681 -28.14 16.42 15.02
CA ALA A 681 -28.07 15.58 16.21
C ALA A 681 -28.08 16.42 17.50
N LEU A 682 -27.36 17.56 17.53
CA LEU A 682 -27.36 18.49 18.67
C LEU A 682 -28.74 19.02 19.04
N THR A 683 -29.73 18.99 18.13
CA THR A 683 -31.12 19.36 18.44
C THR A 683 -31.87 18.25 19.13
N SER A 684 -31.41 17.01 19.06
CA SER A 684 -32.11 15.80 19.52
C SER A 684 -31.48 15.16 20.77
N TYR A 685 -30.19 15.48 21.04
CA TYR A 685 -29.46 14.94 22.17
C TYR A 685 -29.31 15.98 23.28
N PRO A 686 -29.50 15.60 24.57
CA PRO A 686 -29.40 16.51 25.71
C PRO A 686 -28.00 17.12 25.88
N HIS A 687 -26.95 16.31 25.63
CA HIS A 687 -25.55 16.71 25.75
C HIS A 687 -24.75 16.30 24.50
N ALA A 688 -23.81 17.17 24.10
CA ALA A 688 -22.95 16.90 22.93
C ALA A 688 -22.12 15.62 23.08
N VAL A 689 -21.76 15.24 24.30
CA VAL A 689 -21.04 14.00 24.62
C VAL A 689 -21.87 12.76 24.28
N ASP A 690 -23.21 12.82 24.44
CA ASP A 690 -24.10 11.68 24.13
C ASP A 690 -24.07 11.32 22.61
N ILE A 691 -23.78 12.28 21.73
CA ILE A 691 -23.62 12.03 20.30
C ILE A 691 -22.33 11.26 20.03
N ILE A 692 -21.27 11.55 20.80
CA ILE A 692 -20.00 10.80 20.70
C ILE A 692 -20.21 9.39 21.23
N GLU A 693 -20.71 9.25 22.47
CA GLU A 693 -20.90 7.94 23.14
C GLU A 693 -21.97 7.07 22.45
N GLY A 694 -22.91 7.67 21.72
CA GLY A 694 -23.99 7.00 20.98
C GLY A 694 -23.64 6.71 19.52
N PRO A 695 -24.16 7.47 18.57
CA PRO A 695 -24.08 7.14 17.14
C PRO A 695 -22.65 7.11 16.60
N LEU A 696 -21.75 8.01 17.06
CA LEU A 696 -20.39 8.04 16.54
C LEU A 696 -19.59 6.81 17.00
N MET A 697 -19.68 6.46 18.28
CA MET A 697 -18.99 5.25 18.80
C MET A 697 -19.60 3.97 18.24
N ALA A 698 -20.90 3.92 17.98
CA ALA A 698 -21.52 2.77 17.31
C ALA A 698 -20.96 2.56 15.90
N GLY A 699 -20.78 3.65 15.15
CA GLY A 699 -20.10 3.60 13.84
C GLY A 699 -18.66 3.12 13.91
N MET A 700 -17.88 3.63 14.88
CA MET A 700 -16.47 3.21 15.09
C MET A 700 -16.38 1.74 15.50
N ASN A 701 -17.30 1.23 16.32
CA ASN A 701 -17.34 -0.19 16.67
C ASN A 701 -17.56 -1.08 15.45
N GLU A 702 -18.49 -0.70 14.57
CA GLU A 702 -18.75 -1.44 13.34
C GLU A 702 -17.51 -1.44 12.43
N VAL A 703 -16.81 -0.32 12.34
CA VAL A 703 -15.51 -0.23 11.60
C VAL A 703 -14.47 -1.15 12.21
N GLY A 704 -14.35 -1.19 13.54
CA GLY A 704 -13.43 -2.08 14.25
C GLY A 704 -13.75 -3.57 13.99
N GLU A 705 -15.03 -3.95 13.99
CA GLU A 705 -15.45 -5.31 13.67
C GLU A 705 -15.13 -5.68 12.20
N LEU A 706 -15.39 -4.76 11.25
CA LEU A 706 -15.10 -4.96 9.84
C LEU A 706 -13.61 -5.09 9.58
N PHE A 707 -12.80 -4.30 10.26
CA PHE A 707 -11.35 -4.40 10.20
C PHE A 707 -10.86 -5.71 10.80
N GLY A 708 -11.34 -6.07 12.00
CA GLY A 708 -10.96 -7.31 12.69
C GLY A 708 -11.32 -8.60 11.92
N CYS A 709 -12.37 -8.58 11.07
CA CYS A 709 -12.76 -9.71 10.22
C CYS A 709 -12.21 -9.61 8.77
N GLY A 710 -11.31 -8.66 8.48
CA GLY A 710 -10.67 -8.49 7.18
C GLY A 710 -11.58 -7.94 6.06
N LYS A 711 -12.75 -7.40 6.41
CA LYS A 711 -13.67 -6.76 5.44
C LYS A 711 -13.37 -5.28 5.21
N MET A 712 -12.48 -4.72 6.00
CA MET A 712 -12.01 -3.35 5.90
C MET A 712 -10.49 -3.35 6.09
N PHE A 713 -9.75 -2.51 5.38
CA PHE A 713 -8.29 -2.46 5.45
C PHE A 713 -7.81 -1.13 6.04
N LEU A 714 -6.53 -1.06 6.45
CA LEU A 714 -5.99 0.01 7.27
C LEU A 714 -6.26 1.44 6.72
N PRO A 715 -6.03 1.77 5.44
CA PRO A 715 -6.36 3.09 4.91
C PRO A 715 -7.83 3.52 5.10
N GLN A 716 -8.76 2.57 5.06
CA GLN A 716 -10.18 2.85 5.31
C GLN A 716 -10.44 3.19 6.80
N VAL A 717 -9.77 2.51 7.71
CA VAL A 717 -9.86 2.80 9.16
C VAL A 717 -9.29 4.18 9.48
N VAL A 718 -8.15 4.52 8.88
CA VAL A 718 -7.52 5.85 9.01
C VAL A 718 -8.45 6.95 8.51
N LYS A 719 -9.11 6.72 7.36
CA LYS A 719 -10.11 7.64 6.81
C LYS A 719 -11.29 7.84 7.77
N THR A 720 -11.82 6.75 8.34
CA THR A 720 -12.89 6.80 9.35
C THR A 720 -12.48 7.59 10.59
N ALA A 721 -11.25 7.37 11.09
CA ALA A 721 -10.73 8.10 12.25
C ALA A 721 -10.68 9.63 11.98
N ARG A 722 -10.32 10.04 10.75
CA ARG A 722 -10.38 11.44 10.35
C ARG A 722 -11.79 12.00 10.38
N ILE A 723 -12.79 11.26 9.89
CA ILE A 723 -14.19 11.71 9.95
C ILE A 723 -14.68 11.81 11.39
N MET A 724 -14.31 10.87 12.24
CA MET A 724 -14.60 10.94 13.67
C MET A 724 -14.02 12.22 14.29
N LYS A 725 -12.78 12.58 13.95
CA LYS A 725 -12.16 13.80 14.42
C LYS A 725 -12.89 15.06 13.95
N GLN A 726 -13.32 15.10 12.68
CA GLN A 726 -14.13 16.20 12.16
C GLN A 726 -15.44 16.35 12.95
N ALA A 727 -16.12 15.22 13.23
CA ALA A 727 -17.33 15.22 14.06
C ALA A 727 -17.09 15.77 15.46
N VAL A 728 -16.02 15.32 16.11
CA VAL A 728 -15.64 15.80 17.46
C VAL A 728 -15.28 17.29 17.43
N ALA A 729 -14.60 17.78 16.39
CA ALA A 729 -14.26 19.20 16.26
C ALA A 729 -15.51 20.10 16.19
N VAL A 730 -16.57 19.65 15.51
CA VAL A 730 -17.87 20.36 15.49
C VAL A 730 -18.54 20.34 16.87
N LEU A 731 -18.42 19.24 17.61
CA LEU A 731 -19.01 19.10 18.95
C LEU A 731 -18.21 19.83 20.04
N GLN A 732 -16.92 20.08 19.83
CA GLN A 732 -16.01 20.64 20.83
C GLN A 732 -16.52 21.94 21.47
N PRO A 733 -17.02 22.96 20.75
CA PRO A 733 -17.55 24.19 21.35
C PRO A 733 -18.75 23.94 22.27
N TYR A 734 -19.58 22.97 21.96
CA TYR A 734 -20.76 22.61 22.75
C TYR A 734 -20.36 21.82 23.99
N ILE A 735 -19.37 20.93 23.87
CA ILE A 735 -18.79 20.21 25.00
C ILE A 735 -18.11 21.18 25.97
N GLU A 736 -17.41 22.17 25.45
CA GLU A 736 -16.76 23.22 26.26
C GLU A 736 -17.78 24.15 26.94
N ALA A 737 -18.90 24.42 26.28
CA ALA A 737 -19.98 25.23 26.86
C ALA A 737 -20.72 24.50 28.00
N ASP A 738 -20.80 23.20 27.96
CA ASP A 738 -21.42 22.35 29.01
C ASP A 738 -20.47 22.09 30.19
N LYS A 739 -19.25 22.56 30.18
CA LYS A 739 -18.21 22.30 31.18
C LYS A 739 -17.87 23.48 32.06
N THR A 740 -17.90 23.23 33.36
CA THR A 740 -17.11 23.93 34.37
C THR A 740 -15.68 23.37 34.35
N GLU A 741 -14.70 24.24 34.01
CA GLU A 741 -13.23 24.07 34.06
C GLU A 741 -12.63 22.65 33.94
N GLY A 742 -11.93 22.39 32.81
CA GLY A 742 -10.92 21.34 32.65
C GLY A 742 -11.41 20.09 31.92
N SER A 743 -11.35 20.04 30.61
CA SER A 743 -12.07 19.03 29.87
C SER A 743 -11.33 18.33 28.74
N SER A 744 -10.21 17.63 29.04
CA SER A 744 -9.90 16.45 28.24
C SER A 744 -10.60 15.22 28.84
N ALA A 745 -10.91 14.21 28.02
CA ALA A 745 -11.43 12.93 28.48
C ALA A 745 -10.43 12.19 29.40
N GLY A 746 -9.15 12.58 29.33
CA GLY A 746 -8.03 12.09 30.13
C GLY A 746 -6.70 12.29 29.42
N LYS A 747 -5.61 12.16 30.14
CA LYS A 747 -4.25 12.27 29.63
C LYS A 747 -3.66 10.87 29.46
N VAL A 748 -3.17 10.59 28.26
CA VAL A 748 -2.61 9.28 27.92
C VAL A 748 -1.16 9.44 27.49
N VAL A 749 -0.27 8.65 28.08
CA VAL A 749 1.12 8.53 27.64
C VAL A 749 1.23 7.27 26.80
N MET A 750 1.64 7.40 25.55
CA MET A 750 1.81 6.29 24.61
C MET A 750 3.28 6.09 24.24
N ALA A 751 3.69 4.86 24.15
CA ALA A 751 5.04 4.50 23.74
C ALA A 751 5.10 3.13 23.07
N THR A 752 5.95 2.98 22.07
CA THR A 752 6.47 1.67 21.68
C THR A 752 7.64 1.34 22.60
N VAL A 753 7.57 0.18 23.25
CA VAL A 753 8.52 -0.20 24.28
C VAL A 753 9.95 -0.35 23.75
N LYS A 754 10.91 -0.28 24.64
CA LYS A 754 12.34 -0.42 24.37
C LYS A 754 12.66 -1.64 23.52
N GLY A 755 13.51 -1.43 22.52
CA GLY A 755 13.96 -2.48 21.58
C GLY A 755 12.98 -2.77 20.44
N ASP A 756 11.86 -2.05 20.38
CA ASP A 756 10.88 -2.17 19.31
C ASP A 756 10.74 -0.83 18.56
N VAL A 757 10.84 -0.90 17.23
CA VAL A 757 10.80 0.26 16.32
C VAL A 757 9.48 0.40 15.56
N HIS A 758 8.54 -0.51 15.79
CA HIS A 758 7.27 -0.53 15.07
C HIS A 758 6.28 0.43 15.70
N ASP A 759 5.99 1.52 15.02
CA ASP A 759 5.14 2.61 15.50
C ASP A 759 3.73 2.65 14.87
N ILE A 760 3.50 2.00 13.73
CA ILE A 760 2.25 2.08 12.99
C ILE A 760 1.04 1.75 13.87
N GLY A 761 1.09 0.66 14.63
CA GLY A 761 0.01 0.26 15.53
C GLY A 761 -0.22 1.28 16.64
N LYS A 762 0.85 1.83 17.22
CA LYS A 762 0.81 2.87 18.25
C LYS A 762 0.19 4.16 17.69
N ASN A 763 0.66 4.62 16.51
CA ASN A 763 0.19 5.85 15.89
C ASN A 763 -1.32 5.77 15.58
N ILE A 764 -1.83 4.60 15.18
CA ILE A 764 -3.27 4.41 15.00
C ILE A 764 -4.02 4.58 16.33
N VAL A 765 -3.51 4.02 17.42
CA VAL A 765 -4.12 4.17 18.75
C VAL A 765 -4.09 5.63 19.19
N ASP A 766 -2.98 6.33 19.00
CA ASP A 766 -2.80 7.75 19.33
C ASP A 766 -3.85 8.62 18.64
N VAL A 767 -4.07 8.34 17.35
CA VAL A 767 -5.09 9.02 16.55
C VAL A 767 -6.49 8.73 17.07
N VAL A 768 -6.82 7.46 17.27
CA VAL A 768 -8.15 7.06 17.74
C VAL A 768 -8.43 7.65 19.11
N LEU A 769 -7.46 7.70 20.00
CA LEU A 769 -7.59 8.35 21.32
C LEU A 769 -7.74 9.87 21.19
N SER A 770 -6.93 10.53 20.35
CA SER A 770 -7.02 11.97 20.12
C SER A 770 -8.38 12.36 19.53
N CYS A 771 -8.92 11.52 18.63
CA CYS A 771 -10.26 11.71 18.07
C CYS A 771 -11.38 11.55 19.12
N ASN A 772 -11.11 10.85 20.22
CA ASN A 772 -12.02 10.68 21.36
C ASN A 772 -11.74 11.64 22.52
N ASN A 773 -11.13 12.79 22.22
CA ASN A 773 -10.86 13.89 23.14
C ASN A 773 -9.89 13.56 24.29
N TYR A 774 -8.99 12.58 24.10
CA TYR A 774 -7.87 12.34 25.00
C TYR A 774 -6.68 13.22 24.61
N GLU A 775 -5.97 13.73 25.61
CA GLU A 775 -4.70 14.41 25.40
C GLU A 775 -3.58 13.35 25.38
N VAL A 776 -3.08 13.06 24.17
CA VAL A 776 -2.09 12.00 23.96
C VAL A 776 -0.67 12.58 23.96
N TYR A 777 0.18 12.00 24.78
CA TYR A 777 1.62 12.27 24.85
C TYR A 777 2.37 11.09 24.24
N ASP A 778 2.62 11.16 22.94
CA ASP A 778 3.40 10.15 22.23
C ASP A 778 4.90 10.33 22.52
N LEU A 779 5.54 9.26 23.00
CA LEU A 779 6.97 9.21 23.28
C LEU A 779 7.78 8.60 22.14
N GLY A 780 7.12 8.14 21.06
CA GLY A 780 7.76 7.48 19.93
C GLY A 780 8.07 6.00 20.20
N VAL A 781 9.17 5.56 19.61
CA VAL A 781 9.61 4.15 19.60
C VAL A 781 10.82 3.93 20.52
N MET A 782 11.10 2.66 20.84
CA MET A 782 12.26 2.26 21.65
C MET A 782 12.37 2.94 23.02
N VAL A 783 11.25 3.28 23.64
CA VAL A 783 11.22 4.11 24.84
C VAL A 783 11.54 3.26 26.08
N PRO A 784 12.58 3.60 26.85
CA PRO A 784 12.90 2.93 28.10
C PRO A 784 11.80 3.07 29.15
N ALA A 785 11.64 2.07 30.01
CA ALA A 785 10.59 2.02 31.04
C ALA A 785 10.63 3.22 32.00
N ASP A 786 11.82 3.65 32.41
CA ASP A 786 12.01 4.81 33.29
C ASP A 786 11.55 6.13 32.66
N GLN A 787 11.71 6.29 31.35
CA GLN A 787 11.25 7.49 30.62
C GLN A 787 9.72 7.49 30.50
N ILE A 788 9.10 6.35 30.22
CA ILE A 788 7.63 6.20 30.16
C ILE A 788 7.03 6.58 31.51
N VAL A 789 7.55 6.00 32.58
CA VAL A 789 7.07 6.25 33.96
C VAL A 789 7.29 7.69 34.37
N LYS A 790 8.47 8.24 34.08
CA LYS A 790 8.77 9.65 34.36
C LYS A 790 7.79 10.58 33.67
N LYS A 791 7.55 10.37 32.38
CA LYS A 791 6.60 11.21 31.63
C LYS A 791 5.18 11.07 32.15
N ALA A 792 4.76 9.87 32.50
CA ALA A 792 3.45 9.64 33.09
C ALA A 792 3.24 10.41 34.40
N ILE A 793 4.29 10.50 35.24
CA ILE A 793 4.28 11.31 36.46
C ILE A 793 4.26 12.80 36.15
N ASP A 794 5.14 13.28 35.22
CA ASP A 794 5.30 14.67 34.89
C ASP A 794 4.01 15.30 34.35
N VAL A 795 3.30 14.58 33.47
CA VAL A 795 2.03 15.06 32.88
C VAL A 795 0.80 14.71 33.71
N LYS A 796 0.97 13.94 34.79
CA LYS A 796 -0.12 13.35 35.59
C LYS A 796 -1.06 12.54 34.71
N ALA A 797 -0.53 11.56 34.00
CA ALA A 797 -1.26 10.74 33.08
C ALA A 797 -2.38 9.96 33.78
N ASP A 798 -3.51 9.81 33.11
CA ASP A 798 -4.62 8.97 33.55
C ASP A 798 -4.46 7.53 33.06
N ILE A 799 -3.74 7.35 31.95
CA ILE A 799 -3.47 6.05 31.30
C ILE A 799 -2.03 6.02 30.78
N VAL A 800 -1.39 4.87 30.84
CA VAL A 800 -0.18 4.55 30.10
C VAL A 800 -0.53 3.49 29.07
N GLY A 801 -0.18 3.69 27.79
CA GLY A 801 -0.38 2.76 26.69
C GLY A 801 0.94 2.28 26.11
N LEU A 802 1.09 0.98 25.95
CA LEU A 802 2.28 0.33 25.40
C LEU A 802 1.96 -0.39 24.12
N SER A 803 2.82 -0.22 23.13
CA SER A 803 2.79 -0.95 21.87
C SER A 803 4.03 -1.79 21.69
N GLY A 804 3.89 -2.94 21.01
CA GLY A 804 5.01 -3.80 20.64
C GLY A 804 4.60 -4.80 19.58
N LEU A 805 5.50 -5.03 18.60
CA LEU A 805 5.28 -5.93 17.48
C LEU A 805 6.17 -7.17 17.51
N ILE A 806 7.30 -7.10 18.19
CA ILE A 806 8.28 -8.19 18.26
C ILE A 806 8.26 -8.91 19.60
N THR A 807 8.64 -10.17 19.62
CA THR A 807 8.63 -10.99 20.85
C THR A 807 9.40 -10.38 22.03
N PRO A 808 10.58 -9.75 21.85
CA PRO A 808 11.27 -9.08 22.95
C PRO A 808 10.47 -7.96 23.63
N SER A 809 9.56 -7.31 22.91
CA SER A 809 8.70 -6.25 23.45
C SER A 809 7.81 -6.73 24.58
N LEU A 810 7.45 -8.00 24.58
CA LEU A 810 6.61 -8.61 25.63
C LEU A 810 7.29 -8.53 27.01
N GLN A 811 8.60 -8.75 27.07
CA GLN A 811 9.36 -8.65 28.33
C GLN A 811 9.52 -7.18 28.74
N GLU A 812 9.71 -6.28 27.79
CA GLU A 812 9.83 -4.85 28.09
C GLU A 812 8.51 -4.26 28.63
N MET A 813 7.36 -4.76 28.20
CA MET A 813 6.07 -4.38 28.79
C MET A 813 5.96 -4.79 30.27
N VAL A 814 6.50 -5.95 30.62
CA VAL A 814 6.60 -6.38 32.03
C VAL A 814 7.55 -5.47 32.80
N ASN A 815 8.66 -5.05 32.18
CA ASN A 815 9.61 -4.12 32.81
C ASN A 815 8.95 -2.77 33.08
N VAL A 816 8.15 -2.23 32.16
CA VAL A 816 7.38 -0.99 32.38
C VAL A 816 6.37 -1.15 33.49
N ALA A 817 5.62 -2.23 33.52
CA ALA A 817 4.68 -2.54 34.61
C ALA A 817 5.39 -2.58 36.00
N THR A 818 6.56 -3.21 36.05
CA THR A 818 7.39 -3.27 37.28
C THR A 818 7.89 -1.88 37.70
N GLU A 819 8.31 -1.05 36.77
CA GLU A 819 8.74 0.33 37.07
C GLU A 819 7.56 1.22 37.49
N MET A 820 6.38 1.05 36.89
CA MET A 820 5.15 1.72 37.32
C MET A 820 4.79 1.33 38.77
N GLN A 821 4.92 0.05 39.13
CA GLN A 821 4.72 -0.44 40.49
C GLN A 821 5.71 0.17 41.46
N ARG A 822 6.99 0.23 41.09
CA ARG A 822 8.03 0.87 41.93
C ARG A 822 7.79 2.35 42.16
N ALA A 823 7.27 3.04 41.14
CA ALA A 823 6.91 4.44 41.22
C ALA A 823 5.61 4.71 42.00
N GLY A 824 4.92 3.67 42.45
CA GLY A 824 3.66 3.77 43.20
C GLY A 824 2.48 4.24 42.37
N LEU A 825 2.55 4.10 41.04
CA LEU A 825 1.44 4.41 40.14
C LEU A 825 0.33 3.36 40.31
N THR A 826 -0.93 3.79 40.10
CA THR A 826 -2.12 2.91 40.14
C THR A 826 -3.03 3.17 38.94
N ILE A 827 -2.55 3.94 37.97
CA ILE A 827 -3.28 4.28 36.75
C ILE A 827 -3.37 3.08 35.79
N PRO A 828 -4.40 2.98 34.94
CA PRO A 828 -4.52 1.90 33.96
C PRO A 828 -3.31 1.81 33.03
N LEU A 829 -2.87 0.57 32.81
CA LEU A 829 -1.85 0.22 31.84
C LEU A 829 -2.51 -0.51 30.67
N PHE A 830 -2.52 0.11 29.49
CA PHE A 830 -3.00 -0.49 28.26
C PHE A 830 -1.85 -1.17 27.52
N VAL A 831 -2.13 -2.33 26.97
CA VAL A 831 -1.15 -3.15 26.26
C VAL A 831 -1.73 -3.56 24.91
N GLY A 832 -1.06 -3.23 23.84
CA GLY A 832 -1.48 -3.52 22.46
C GLY A 832 -0.31 -3.87 21.56
N GLY A 833 -0.64 -4.31 20.35
CA GLY A 833 0.31 -4.71 19.32
C GLY A 833 0.18 -6.18 18.94
N ALA A 834 0.67 -6.54 17.75
CA ALA A 834 0.39 -7.84 17.13
C ALA A 834 0.90 -9.06 17.91
N THR A 835 1.97 -8.90 18.70
CA THR A 835 2.51 -9.99 19.56
C THR A 835 1.87 -10.06 20.93
N THR A 836 1.08 -9.05 21.30
CA THR A 836 0.45 -9.02 22.63
C THR A 836 -0.81 -9.86 22.68
N SER A 837 -1.15 -10.36 23.86
CA SER A 837 -2.37 -11.15 24.06
C SER A 837 -2.94 -10.97 25.45
N GLU A 838 -4.22 -11.25 25.60
CA GLU A 838 -4.87 -11.29 26.91
C GLU A 838 -4.17 -12.28 27.87
N MET A 839 -3.68 -13.40 27.33
CA MET A 839 -2.95 -14.41 28.09
C MET A 839 -1.62 -13.88 28.61
N HIS A 840 -0.85 -13.16 27.77
CA HIS A 840 0.40 -12.53 28.19
C HIS A 840 0.16 -11.45 29.25
N ALA A 841 -0.85 -10.60 29.06
CA ALA A 841 -1.25 -9.62 30.05
C ALA A 841 -1.61 -10.28 31.38
N ALA A 842 -2.40 -11.37 31.36
CA ALA A 842 -2.82 -12.10 32.56
C ALA A 842 -1.68 -12.82 33.29
N LEU A 843 -0.74 -13.43 32.55
CA LEU A 843 0.31 -14.29 33.10
C LEU A 843 1.57 -13.52 33.52
N LYS A 844 1.91 -12.45 32.81
CA LYS A 844 3.21 -11.80 32.97
C LYS A 844 3.13 -10.35 33.40
N ILE A 845 2.21 -9.56 32.85
CA ILE A 845 2.14 -8.12 33.13
C ILE A 845 1.32 -7.83 34.39
N ALA A 846 0.09 -8.35 34.48
CA ALA A 846 -0.79 -8.10 35.60
C ALA A 846 -0.20 -8.58 36.98
N PRO A 847 0.58 -9.67 37.07
CA PRO A 847 1.25 -10.01 38.35
C PRO A 847 2.36 -9.04 38.75
N ALA A 848 2.87 -8.21 37.84
CA ALA A 848 3.94 -7.25 38.11
C ALA A 848 3.42 -5.85 38.47
N TYR A 849 2.10 -5.63 38.42
CA TYR A 849 1.50 -4.32 38.62
C TYR A 849 0.12 -4.38 39.27
N ASP A 850 -0.07 -3.66 40.41
CA ASP A 850 -1.32 -3.64 41.14
C ASP A 850 -2.43 -2.80 40.50
N GLY A 851 -2.10 -1.92 39.58
CA GLY A 851 -3.06 -1.16 38.78
C GLY A 851 -3.77 -2.02 37.72
N PRO A 852 -4.86 -1.52 37.11
CA PRO A 852 -5.55 -2.25 36.06
C PRO A 852 -4.65 -2.43 34.83
N VAL A 853 -4.46 -3.66 34.35
CA VAL A 853 -3.78 -3.98 33.09
C VAL A 853 -4.85 -4.38 32.10
N ILE A 854 -4.89 -3.70 30.95
CA ILE A 854 -5.94 -3.87 29.94
C ILE A 854 -5.27 -4.23 28.63
N TRP A 855 -5.54 -5.44 28.16
CA TRP A 855 -5.16 -5.81 26.80
C TRP A 855 -6.24 -5.39 25.80
N THR A 856 -5.82 -4.76 24.69
CA THR A 856 -6.70 -4.37 23.58
C THR A 856 -6.26 -5.07 22.33
N LYS A 857 -7.20 -5.77 21.70
CA LYS A 857 -6.94 -6.55 20.49
C LYS A 857 -6.66 -5.66 19.28
N ASP A 858 -7.34 -4.53 19.21
CA ASP A 858 -7.24 -3.56 18.11
C ASP A 858 -7.41 -2.12 18.64
N ALA A 859 -7.00 -1.17 17.82
CA ALA A 859 -7.02 0.24 18.16
C ALA A 859 -8.44 0.79 18.40
N ALA A 860 -9.46 0.25 17.74
CA ALA A 860 -10.85 0.72 17.88
C ALA A 860 -11.44 0.42 19.26
N GLN A 861 -10.91 -0.60 19.96
CA GLN A 861 -11.35 -0.96 21.31
C GLN A 861 -10.78 -0.07 22.40
N VAL A 862 -9.67 0.63 22.12
CA VAL A 862 -8.94 1.41 23.13
C VAL A 862 -9.78 2.53 23.76
N PRO A 863 -10.49 3.39 23.02
CA PRO A 863 -11.30 4.45 23.60
C PRO A 863 -12.45 3.92 24.47
N LEU A 864 -13.08 2.84 24.07
CA LEU A 864 -14.14 2.19 24.82
C LEU A 864 -13.63 1.66 26.18
N ALA A 865 -12.47 1.01 26.14
CA ALA A 865 -11.84 0.51 27.36
C ALA A 865 -11.39 1.67 28.27
N ALA A 866 -10.83 2.73 27.67
CA ALA A 866 -10.42 3.94 28.39
C ALA A 866 -11.60 4.64 29.05
N ALA A 867 -12.71 4.87 28.31
CA ALA A 867 -13.91 5.50 28.84
C ALA A 867 -14.52 4.71 30.03
N ARG A 868 -14.48 3.37 29.98
CA ARG A 868 -14.96 2.52 31.07
C ARG A 868 -14.08 2.62 32.31
N ILE A 869 -12.74 2.50 32.14
CA ILE A 869 -11.82 2.42 33.26
C ILE A 869 -11.59 3.77 33.94
N LEU A 870 -11.80 4.89 33.24
CA LEU A 870 -11.66 6.21 33.83
C LEU A 870 -12.90 6.71 34.58
N LYS A 871 -14.09 6.14 34.36
CA LYS A 871 -15.29 6.47 35.14
C LYS A 871 -15.12 5.97 36.58
N LYS A 872 -15.05 6.89 37.56
CA LYS A 872 -14.79 6.56 39.00
C LYS A 872 -15.71 5.48 39.57
N GLU A 873 -16.98 5.51 39.19
CA GLU A 873 -17.99 4.56 39.66
C GLU A 873 -17.83 3.16 39.03
N ALA A 874 -17.33 3.08 37.82
CA ALA A 874 -17.17 1.83 37.05
C ALA A 874 -15.76 1.20 37.27
N ARG A 875 -14.77 1.99 37.69
CA ARG A 875 -13.35 1.59 37.74
C ARG A 875 -13.11 0.34 38.64
N GLU A 876 -13.65 0.35 39.84
CA GLU A 876 -13.51 -0.77 40.76
C GLU A 876 -14.22 -2.03 40.26
N GLN A 877 -15.34 -1.87 39.58
CA GLN A 877 -16.09 -2.98 39.01
C GLN A 877 -15.34 -3.57 37.83
N GLU A 878 -14.81 -2.72 36.93
CA GLU A 878 -14.04 -3.17 35.77
C GLU A 878 -12.72 -3.83 36.20
N LYS A 879 -12.04 -3.28 37.22
CA LYS A 879 -10.85 -3.91 37.77
C LYS A 879 -11.14 -5.32 38.31
N ARG A 880 -12.21 -5.49 39.10
CA ARG A 880 -12.61 -6.82 39.60
C ARG A 880 -12.91 -7.79 38.49
N ARG A 881 -13.59 -7.32 37.42
CA ARG A 881 -13.88 -8.13 36.24
C ARG A 881 -12.61 -8.61 35.55
N LEU A 882 -11.62 -7.72 35.38
CA LEU A 882 -10.31 -8.05 34.82
C LEU A 882 -9.55 -9.04 35.73
N ASP A 883 -9.53 -8.83 37.04
CA ASP A 883 -8.85 -9.69 37.99
C ASP A 883 -9.44 -11.11 38.00
N GLU A 884 -10.76 -11.23 37.95
CA GLU A 884 -11.48 -12.52 37.85
C GLU A 884 -11.17 -13.21 36.53
N ARG A 885 -11.21 -12.47 35.45
CA ARG A 885 -10.89 -12.98 34.09
C ARG A 885 -9.46 -13.48 34.00
N TYR A 886 -8.51 -12.72 34.55
CA TYR A 886 -7.10 -13.09 34.55
C TYR A 886 -6.80 -14.26 35.48
N ALA A 887 -7.51 -14.37 36.61
CA ALA A 887 -7.44 -15.55 37.48
C ALA A 887 -7.92 -16.82 36.75
N GLN A 888 -9.03 -16.74 36.00
CA GLN A 888 -9.52 -17.85 35.18
C GLN A 888 -8.49 -18.27 34.12
N LEU A 889 -7.90 -17.28 33.40
CA LEU A 889 -6.89 -17.56 32.37
C LEU A 889 -5.64 -18.22 32.95
N ARG A 890 -5.18 -17.75 34.11
CA ARG A 890 -4.06 -18.38 34.86
C ARG A 890 -4.36 -19.81 35.27
N ALA A 891 -5.57 -20.09 35.76
CA ALA A 891 -5.99 -21.43 36.14
C ALA A 891 -6.04 -22.38 34.92
N GLN A 892 -6.64 -21.93 33.83
CA GLN A 892 -6.70 -22.69 32.54
C GLN A 892 -5.29 -22.99 31.99
N TYR A 893 -4.39 -22.04 32.09
CA TYR A 893 -3.01 -22.22 31.65
C TYR A 893 -2.27 -23.23 32.55
N ALA A 894 -2.46 -23.16 33.86
CA ALA A 894 -1.87 -24.09 34.81
C ALA A 894 -2.38 -25.52 34.63
N GLU A 895 -3.68 -25.70 34.31
CA GLU A 895 -4.25 -27.01 33.95
C GLU A 895 -3.62 -27.62 32.70
N LYS A 896 -3.38 -26.80 31.68
CA LYS A 896 -2.71 -27.24 30.45
C LYS A 896 -1.23 -27.59 30.64
N GLN A 897 -0.60 -27.05 31.66
CA GLN A 897 0.81 -27.31 32.03
C GLN A 897 1.00 -28.39 33.07
N GLN A 898 -0.04 -29.07 33.53
CA GLN A 898 0.14 -30.24 34.43
C GLN A 898 0.89 -31.33 33.67
N LEU A 899 2.20 -31.31 33.84
CA LEU A 899 3.06 -32.39 33.43
C LEU A 899 2.73 -33.61 34.32
N LEU A 900 2.46 -34.75 33.71
CA LEU A 900 2.39 -36.04 34.40
C LEU A 900 3.74 -36.30 35.03
N SER A 901 3.73 -36.89 36.23
CA SER A 901 4.97 -37.43 36.79
C SER A 901 5.58 -38.43 35.82
N LEU A 902 6.88 -38.63 35.85
CA LEU A 902 7.57 -39.54 34.97
C LEU A 902 6.96 -40.97 35.04
N ASP A 903 6.52 -41.39 36.23
CA ASP A 903 5.90 -42.69 36.42
C ASP A 903 4.47 -42.75 35.86
N GLU A 904 3.69 -41.69 35.98
CA GLU A 904 2.35 -41.61 35.37
C GLU A 904 2.45 -41.52 33.82
N ALA A 905 3.43 -40.79 33.29
CA ALA A 905 3.67 -40.75 31.84
C ALA A 905 4.10 -42.10 31.29
N ARG A 906 4.94 -42.85 32.04
CA ARG A 906 5.31 -44.20 31.68
C ARG A 906 4.13 -45.19 31.73
N ASN A 907 3.25 -45.05 32.74
CA ASN A 907 2.05 -45.89 32.88
C ASN A 907 0.96 -45.52 31.82
N LYS A 908 0.89 -44.28 31.38
CA LYS A 908 -0.04 -43.84 30.31
C LYS A 908 0.57 -43.89 28.91
N LYS A 909 1.74 -44.51 28.77
CA LYS A 909 2.38 -44.70 27.47
C LYS A 909 1.43 -45.47 26.50
N LEU A 910 1.20 -44.95 25.33
CA LEU A 910 0.44 -45.60 24.30
C LEU A 910 1.19 -46.89 23.85
N ASP A 911 0.68 -48.04 24.19
CA ASP A 911 1.23 -49.34 23.74
C ASP A 911 0.43 -49.84 22.54
N LEU A 912 0.87 -49.45 21.35
CA LEU A 912 0.26 -49.85 20.08
C LEU A 912 0.51 -51.33 19.72
N TRP A 913 1.37 -52.04 20.50
CA TRP A 913 1.85 -53.38 20.16
C TRP A 913 1.65 -54.42 21.27
N GLY A 914 1.08 -54.01 22.41
CA GLY A 914 0.95 -54.82 23.60
C GLY A 914 0.18 -56.13 23.41
N ASP A 915 -0.82 -56.17 22.51
CA ASP A 915 -1.69 -57.31 22.28
C ASP A 915 -1.27 -58.23 21.11
N LYS A 916 -0.15 -57.94 20.43
CA LYS A 916 0.32 -58.73 19.27
C LYS A 916 1.46 -59.68 19.58
N LYS A 917 1.77 -59.99 20.85
CA LYS A 917 2.79 -60.97 21.26
C LYS A 917 2.22 -62.37 21.49
N GLN A 918 0.94 -62.65 21.13
CA GLN A 918 0.37 -63.98 21.15
C GLN A 918 -0.43 -64.23 19.86
N ALA A 919 0.28 -64.39 18.76
CA ALA A 919 -0.18 -65.19 17.61
C ALA A 919 1.05 -65.70 16.85
#